data_1135c69b1c1ebf5d8d7131daae454043
#
_entry.id   1135c69b1c1ebf5d8d7131daae454043
#
_cell.length_a   1.000
_cell.length_b   1.000
_cell.length_c   1.000
_cell.angle_alpha   90.00
_cell.angle_beta   90.00
_cell.angle_gamma   90.00
#
_symmetry.space_group_name_H-M   'P 1'
#
loop_
_entity.id
_entity.type
_entity.pdbx_description
1 polymer ?
#
loop_
_entity_poly.entity_id
_entity_poly.type
_entity_poly.pdbx_seq_one_letter_code
_entity_poly.pdbx_strand_id
1 'polypeptide(L)'
;MVGFPTRDDLERFGYIRRNRKPLTQEFINTSIAGRDYQIRAIRSVLEGIEQKKREFLLVMATGTGKTRTCIAMVDALMRAAHAEKVLFLVDRIALREQALAAFKEHMPNEPRWPNVGEKLVAKDRRVYVATYPTMLNVIRDEAQHLSPHFFDFIVVDESHRSIYNTFGEVLDYFKTITLGLTATPTDIIDHNTFHLFHCEDGLPTFAYTFEEAVNNVPPYLCNFQVMKIQTKFQMEGISKRTISLEDQKKLILQGKDIEEINFEGTQLEKQVINKGTNTVIVREFMEEAIKDANGVLPGKTIFFCATKAHARRMEEIFDKLFPQYHGELAKVLVSDDPRVYGKGGLLDQFTNNDMPRIAISVDMLDTGIDVREIVNLVFAKPVFSYTKFWQMVGRGTRLLETSKPTPWCLEKDVFLILDCWDNFEYFKLNPKGKELKPQLSLPVRLVGLRLDKIEKANDSGHPDIADREVAKLRLQIAALPRESVVIKEAATALARLEEENFWISLTHERLEFLRAEIKPLFRTVSNADFKVMRFERDLLEYSLAVLNENKEQAETIKEGIVEQIGGLPLSVSFVKQEEALIRAAQAAIYWAKADEDAFDDMVVRLGPLMKFREKNNGQDQTHLDMTDELHKKEWVEFGPQHEAVSITRYREMVESLIAELTEHNPALQKIKNGEAVSAEEANALAELLHEEHPHITEALLQQVYQNRKARFIQFIRHILGIEVLRSFPDQVSAAFDQFIRGHTTLSSRQLEFLNLLKNFIVEREKVEKRDLINTPFTVIHPQGIRGVFSPSEIEEILQLTAKLAA
;
A
#
# COMPACT_ATOMS: atom_id res chain seq x y z
N MET A 1 8.83 6.58 -37.21
CA MET A 1 7.91 5.46 -37.02
C MET A 1 8.39 4.66 -35.82
N VAL A 2 7.73 4.83 -34.71
CA VAL A 2 8.05 4.07 -33.48
C VAL A 2 7.30 2.74 -33.57
N GLY A 3 8.04 1.62 -33.54
CA GLY A 3 7.42 0.37 -33.18
C GLY A 3 7.08 -0.64 -34.27
N PHE A 4 7.84 -0.72 -35.37
CA PHE A 4 7.72 -1.90 -36.20
C PHE A 4 8.41 -3.09 -35.53
N PRO A 5 7.78 -4.29 -35.60
CA PRO A 5 8.42 -5.53 -35.19
C PRO A 5 9.73 -5.75 -35.96
N THR A 6 10.75 -6.23 -35.28
CA THR A 6 11.98 -6.69 -35.93
C THR A 6 11.73 -8.00 -36.68
N ARG A 7 12.71 -8.43 -37.54
CA ARG A 7 12.62 -9.74 -38.16
C ARG A 7 12.46 -10.87 -37.14
N ASP A 8 13.24 -10.82 -36.06
CA ASP A 8 13.20 -11.82 -34.98
C ASP A 8 11.84 -11.84 -34.29
N ASP A 9 11.20 -10.66 -34.10
CA ASP A 9 9.84 -10.57 -33.53
C ASP A 9 8.82 -11.23 -34.47
N LEU A 10 8.92 -10.99 -35.80
CA LEU A 10 7.99 -11.57 -36.75
C LEU A 10 8.17 -13.10 -36.85
N GLU A 11 9.40 -13.60 -36.80
CA GLU A 11 9.69 -15.04 -36.78
C GLU A 11 9.11 -15.69 -35.50
N ARG A 12 9.28 -15.04 -34.34
CA ARG A 12 8.71 -15.47 -33.06
C ARG A 12 7.18 -15.46 -33.10
N PHE A 13 6.55 -14.41 -33.60
CA PHE A 13 5.10 -14.36 -33.77
C PHE A 13 4.58 -15.46 -34.68
N GLY A 14 5.33 -15.74 -35.78
CA GLY A 14 5.01 -16.85 -36.66
C GLY A 14 5.11 -18.21 -35.98
N TYR A 15 6.12 -18.40 -35.12
CA TYR A 15 6.26 -19.59 -34.28
C TYR A 15 5.11 -19.73 -33.29
N ILE A 16 4.83 -18.70 -32.46
CA ILE A 16 3.74 -18.66 -31.51
C ILE A 16 2.41 -18.97 -32.20
N ARG A 17 2.12 -18.31 -33.33
CA ARG A 17 0.85 -18.49 -34.04
C ARG A 17 0.63 -19.94 -34.52
N ARG A 18 1.70 -20.62 -34.90
CA ARG A 18 1.62 -22.01 -35.41
C ARG A 18 1.57 -23.06 -34.32
N ASN A 19 2.16 -22.79 -33.17
CA ASN A 19 2.39 -23.79 -32.12
C ASN A 19 1.52 -23.59 -30.87
N ARG A 20 0.82 -22.45 -30.74
CA ARG A 20 0.00 -22.17 -29.52
C ARG A 20 -1.12 -23.18 -29.37
N LYS A 21 -1.29 -23.65 -28.13
CA LYS A 21 -2.33 -24.57 -27.70
C LYS A 21 -3.40 -23.81 -26.89
N PRO A 22 -4.63 -24.31 -26.77
CA PRO A 22 -5.64 -23.72 -25.91
C PRO A 22 -5.18 -23.69 -24.45
N LEU A 23 -5.23 -22.51 -23.81
CA LEU A 23 -4.78 -22.30 -22.42
C LEU A 23 -5.74 -22.92 -21.40
N THR A 24 -7.03 -22.97 -21.73
CA THR A 24 -8.07 -23.58 -20.85
C THR A 24 -7.84 -25.07 -20.61
N GLN A 25 -7.15 -25.75 -21.52
CA GLN A 25 -6.82 -27.18 -21.42
C GLN A 25 -5.40 -27.43 -20.90
N GLU A 26 -4.57 -26.38 -20.80
CA GLU A 26 -3.19 -26.55 -20.35
C GLU A 26 -3.17 -26.86 -18.85
N PHE A 27 -2.35 -27.83 -18.45
CA PHE A 27 -2.22 -28.17 -17.04
C PHE A 27 -1.39 -27.12 -16.31
N ILE A 28 -1.72 -26.91 -15.03
CA ILE A 28 -0.94 -26.05 -14.14
C ILE A 28 0.02 -26.95 -13.35
N ASN A 29 1.30 -26.57 -13.36
CA ASN A 29 2.32 -27.33 -12.64
C ASN A 29 2.17 -27.12 -11.12
N THR A 30 1.52 -28.04 -10.46
CA THR A 30 1.20 -27.98 -9.01
C THR A 30 2.46 -28.11 -8.13
N SER A 31 3.59 -28.57 -8.66
CA SER A 31 4.87 -28.53 -7.93
C SER A 31 5.39 -27.10 -7.73
N ILE A 32 5.03 -26.17 -8.63
CA ILE A 32 5.35 -24.75 -8.53
C ILE A 32 4.27 -24.03 -7.69
N ALA A 33 3.00 -24.16 -8.07
CA ALA A 33 1.86 -23.51 -7.42
C ALA A 33 0.67 -24.47 -7.33
N GLY A 34 0.54 -25.14 -6.18
CA GLY A 34 -0.42 -26.24 -5.99
C GLY A 34 -1.60 -25.92 -5.06
N ARG A 35 -1.66 -24.71 -4.47
CA ARG A 35 -2.78 -24.33 -3.61
C ARG A 35 -3.99 -23.93 -4.47
N ASP A 36 -5.19 -24.28 -4.01
CA ASP A 36 -6.42 -24.04 -4.76
C ASP A 36 -6.57 -22.61 -5.27
N TYR A 37 -6.40 -21.61 -4.39
CA TYR A 37 -6.49 -20.19 -4.79
C TYR A 37 -5.43 -19.79 -5.82
N GLN A 38 -4.22 -20.40 -5.80
CA GLN A 38 -3.19 -20.13 -6.81
C GLN A 38 -3.62 -20.69 -8.16
N ILE A 39 -4.19 -21.90 -8.18
CA ILE A 39 -4.73 -22.50 -9.39
C ILE A 39 -5.86 -21.65 -9.96
N ARG A 40 -6.79 -21.17 -9.12
CA ARG A 40 -7.88 -20.27 -9.54
C ARG A 40 -7.35 -18.95 -10.11
N ALA A 41 -6.35 -18.34 -9.44
CA ALA A 41 -5.71 -17.12 -9.92
C ALA A 41 -5.07 -17.31 -11.30
N ILE A 42 -4.35 -18.42 -11.51
CA ILE A 42 -3.75 -18.75 -12.80
C ILE A 42 -4.84 -18.97 -13.86
N ARG A 43 -5.87 -19.73 -13.55
CA ARG A 43 -6.98 -20.00 -14.49
C ARG A 43 -7.68 -18.72 -14.93
N SER A 44 -7.97 -17.80 -14.01
CA SER A 44 -8.65 -16.55 -14.37
C SER A 44 -7.86 -15.70 -15.36
N VAL A 45 -6.53 -15.71 -15.27
CA VAL A 45 -5.67 -14.99 -16.24
C VAL A 45 -5.58 -15.76 -17.57
N LEU A 46 -5.35 -17.09 -17.56
CA LEU A 46 -5.27 -17.90 -18.77
C LEU A 46 -6.55 -17.86 -19.61
N GLU A 47 -7.70 -17.93 -18.96
CA GLU A 47 -9.02 -17.78 -19.60
C GLU A 47 -9.22 -16.37 -20.17
N GLY A 48 -8.80 -15.34 -19.44
CA GLY A 48 -8.85 -13.97 -19.94
C GLY A 48 -7.97 -13.74 -21.18
N ILE A 49 -6.77 -14.36 -21.25
CA ILE A 49 -5.90 -14.31 -22.44
C ILE A 49 -6.59 -14.97 -23.64
N GLU A 50 -7.27 -16.09 -23.46
CA GLU A 50 -8.07 -16.72 -24.54
C GLU A 50 -9.23 -15.82 -25.01
N GLN A 51 -9.83 -15.06 -24.10
CA GLN A 51 -10.83 -14.04 -24.40
C GLN A 51 -10.24 -12.76 -25.01
N LYS A 52 -8.90 -12.77 -25.32
CA LYS A 52 -8.16 -11.65 -25.90
C LYS A 52 -8.02 -10.42 -25.00
N LYS A 53 -8.19 -10.57 -23.69
CA LYS A 53 -7.82 -9.56 -22.70
C LYS A 53 -6.29 -9.46 -22.66
N ARG A 54 -5.77 -8.28 -22.39
CA ARG A 54 -4.32 -8.02 -22.41
C ARG A 54 -3.77 -7.51 -21.08
N GLU A 55 -4.61 -7.01 -20.23
CA GLU A 55 -4.26 -6.44 -18.93
C GLU A 55 -4.97 -7.24 -17.83
N PHE A 56 -4.20 -7.57 -16.80
CA PHE A 56 -4.66 -8.39 -15.66
C PHE A 56 -4.12 -7.83 -14.35
N LEU A 57 -4.91 -7.92 -13.28
CA LEU A 57 -4.50 -7.54 -11.93
C LEU A 57 -4.83 -8.66 -10.95
N LEU A 58 -3.80 -9.21 -10.29
CA LEU A 58 -3.96 -10.15 -9.18
C LEU A 58 -3.68 -9.45 -7.85
N VAL A 59 -4.68 -9.46 -6.99
CA VAL A 59 -4.58 -8.96 -5.60
C VAL A 59 -4.43 -10.17 -4.69
N MET A 60 -3.26 -10.36 -4.12
CA MET A 60 -2.98 -11.50 -3.26
C MET A 60 -2.20 -11.05 -2.02
N ALA A 61 -2.67 -11.40 -0.84
CA ALA A 61 -2.03 -11.02 0.42
C ALA A 61 -0.54 -11.37 0.46
N THR A 62 0.24 -10.60 1.22
CA THR A 62 1.66 -10.92 1.42
C THR A 62 1.80 -12.30 2.06
N GLY A 63 2.66 -13.15 1.49
CA GLY A 63 2.85 -14.50 2.03
C GLY A 63 2.09 -15.59 1.31
N THR A 64 1.14 -15.27 0.45
CA THR A 64 0.34 -16.27 -0.29
C THR A 64 1.05 -16.86 -1.51
N GLY A 65 2.29 -16.43 -1.80
CA GLY A 65 3.09 -17.01 -2.88
C GLY A 65 2.84 -16.40 -4.26
N LYS A 66 2.62 -15.08 -4.34
CA LYS A 66 2.45 -14.33 -5.61
C LYS A 66 3.49 -14.70 -6.68
N THR A 67 4.77 -14.69 -6.31
CA THR A 67 5.88 -15.02 -7.24
C THR A 67 5.76 -16.45 -7.77
N ARG A 68 5.45 -17.43 -6.91
CA ARG A 68 5.27 -18.84 -7.36
C ARG A 68 4.05 -19.00 -8.26
N THR A 69 2.95 -18.32 -7.95
CA THR A 69 1.74 -18.28 -8.79
C THR A 69 2.07 -17.75 -10.18
N CYS A 70 2.85 -16.66 -10.23
CA CYS A 70 3.29 -16.08 -11.49
C CYS A 70 4.24 -17.00 -12.28
N ILE A 71 5.22 -17.64 -11.61
CA ILE A 71 6.14 -18.59 -12.27
C ILE A 71 5.38 -19.77 -12.86
N ALA A 72 4.41 -20.34 -12.16
CA ALA A 72 3.56 -21.42 -12.68
C ALA A 72 2.71 -20.97 -13.88
N MET A 73 2.27 -19.72 -13.89
CA MET A 73 1.55 -19.12 -15.02
C MET A 73 2.49 -18.95 -16.24
N VAL A 74 3.69 -18.43 -16.02
CA VAL A 74 4.72 -18.28 -17.07
C VAL A 74 5.08 -19.65 -17.66
N ASP A 75 5.27 -20.67 -16.82
CA ASP A 75 5.49 -22.05 -17.25
C ASP A 75 4.36 -22.56 -18.17
N ALA A 76 3.09 -22.35 -17.76
CA ALA A 76 1.94 -22.75 -18.58
C ALA A 76 1.88 -21.98 -19.92
N LEU A 77 2.13 -20.67 -19.92
CA LEU A 77 2.16 -19.84 -21.15
C LEU A 77 3.26 -20.26 -22.11
N MET A 78 4.45 -20.60 -21.60
CA MET A 78 5.57 -21.06 -22.41
C MET A 78 5.33 -22.45 -22.98
N ARG A 79 4.80 -23.41 -22.23
CA ARG A 79 4.46 -24.75 -22.69
C ARG A 79 3.32 -24.76 -23.71
N ALA A 80 2.38 -23.85 -23.57
CA ALA A 80 1.29 -23.66 -24.51
C ALA A 80 1.71 -22.81 -25.74
N ALA A 81 2.96 -22.38 -25.83
CA ALA A 81 3.49 -21.51 -26.86
C ALA A 81 2.69 -20.19 -27.02
N HIS A 82 2.27 -19.59 -25.91
CA HIS A 82 1.67 -18.24 -25.88
C HIS A 82 2.70 -17.17 -25.56
N ALA A 83 3.81 -17.53 -24.94
CA ALA A 83 4.94 -16.64 -24.66
C ALA A 83 6.28 -17.36 -24.87
N GLU A 84 7.22 -16.67 -25.49
CA GLU A 84 8.61 -17.09 -25.69
C GLU A 84 9.57 -16.22 -24.84
N LYS A 85 9.26 -14.92 -24.69
CA LYS A 85 10.07 -13.96 -23.94
C LYS A 85 9.19 -13.25 -22.89
N VAL A 86 9.55 -13.44 -21.63
CA VAL A 86 8.81 -12.89 -20.49
C VAL A 86 9.69 -11.94 -19.70
N LEU A 87 9.14 -10.77 -19.33
CA LEU A 87 9.77 -9.79 -18.46
C LEU A 87 9.09 -9.79 -17.09
N PHE A 88 9.87 -9.94 -16.03
CA PHE A 88 9.43 -9.78 -14.65
C PHE A 88 10.04 -8.49 -14.08
N LEU A 89 9.21 -7.48 -13.88
CA LEU A 89 9.61 -6.15 -13.37
C LEU A 89 9.43 -6.07 -11.86
N VAL A 90 10.46 -5.57 -11.19
CA VAL A 90 10.49 -5.37 -9.74
C VAL A 90 10.99 -3.97 -9.38
N ASP A 91 10.67 -3.52 -8.17
CA ASP A 91 11.06 -2.19 -7.69
C ASP A 91 12.55 -2.12 -7.27
N ARG A 92 13.11 -3.20 -6.70
CA ARG A 92 14.44 -3.20 -6.06
C ARG A 92 15.32 -4.35 -6.49
N ILE A 93 16.64 -4.12 -6.42
CA ILE A 93 17.66 -5.14 -6.75
C ILE A 93 17.51 -6.41 -5.90
N ALA A 94 17.20 -6.27 -4.60
CA ALA A 94 17.00 -7.43 -3.73
C ALA A 94 15.82 -8.31 -4.19
N LEU A 95 14.72 -7.71 -4.63
CA LEU A 95 13.57 -8.44 -5.20
C LEU A 95 13.93 -9.11 -6.55
N ARG A 96 14.78 -8.46 -7.35
CA ARG A 96 15.29 -9.04 -8.60
C ARG A 96 16.08 -10.33 -8.32
N GLU A 97 16.99 -10.31 -7.35
CA GLU A 97 17.79 -11.49 -7.01
C GLU A 97 16.91 -12.64 -6.47
N GLN A 98 15.90 -12.32 -5.66
CA GLN A 98 14.93 -13.32 -5.18
C GLN A 98 14.09 -13.90 -6.32
N ALA A 99 13.61 -13.08 -7.23
CA ALA A 99 12.85 -13.56 -8.39
C ALA A 99 13.72 -14.43 -9.30
N LEU A 100 14.98 -14.03 -9.55
CA LEU A 100 15.93 -14.84 -10.31
C LEU A 100 16.19 -16.20 -9.65
N ALA A 101 16.37 -16.23 -8.33
CA ALA A 101 16.54 -17.47 -7.57
C ALA A 101 15.29 -18.36 -7.67
N ALA A 102 14.09 -17.79 -7.55
CA ALA A 102 12.83 -18.52 -7.67
C ALA A 102 12.62 -19.08 -9.09
N PHE A 103 12.92 -18.31 -10.14
CA PHE A 103 12.89 -18.81 -11.51
C PHE A 103 13.94 -19.92 -11.73
N LYS A 104 15.12 -19.81 -11.12
CA LYS A 104 16.15 -20.85 -11.19
C LYS A 104 15.71 -22.16 -10.52
N GLU A 105 15.01 -22.06 -9.39
CA GLU A 105 14.50 -23.22 -8.65
C GLU A 105 13.38 -23.92 -9.40
N HIS A 106 12.42 -23.17 -9.92
CA HIS A 106 11.17 -23.71 -10.47
C HIS A 106 11.17 -23.94 -11.98
N MET A 107 12.01 -23.23 -12.72
CA MET A 107 12.19 -23.36 -14.18
C MET A 107 13.68 -23.44 -14.51
N PRO A 108 14.42 -24.47 -14.04
CA PRO A 108 15.88 -24.52 -14.13
C PRO A 108 16.42 -24.54 -15.58
N ASN A 109 15.64 -25.05 -16.52
CA ASN A 109 16.05 -25.23 -17.92
C ASN A 109 15.81 -23.96 -18.76
N GLU A 110 15.06 -22.98 -18.28
CA GLU A 110 14.80 -21.77 -19.04
C GLU A 110 15.97 -20.77 -18.91
N PRO A 111 16.55 -20.29 -20.02
CA PRO A 111 17.64 -19.32 -19.99
C PRO A 111 17.14 -17.96 -19.46
N ARG A 112 17.86 -17.41 -18.48
CA ARG A 112 17.49 -16.19 -17.74
C ARG A 112 18.49 -15.06 -17.95
N TRP A 113 18.01 -13.83 -17.83
CA TRP A 113 18.80 -12.61 -17.77
C TRP A 113 18.38 -11.76 -16.53
N PRO A 114 19.32 -11.09 -15.85
CA PRO A 114 20.77 -11.15 -16.04
C PRO A 114 21.41 -12.38 -15.38
N ASN A 115 22.51 -12.85 -15.97
CA ASN A 115 23.44 -13.73 -15.29
C ASN A 115 24.48 -12.90 -14.52
N VAL A 116 25.27 -13.56 -13.66
CA VAL A 116 26.34 -12.91 -12.89
C VAL A 116 27.32 -12.20 -13.82
N GLY A 117 27.46 -10.87 -13.64
CA GLY A 117 28.38 -10.04 -14.44
C GLY A 117 27.84 -9.53 -15.77
N GLU A 118 26.66 -9.96 -16.22
CA GLU A 118 26.04 -9.43 -17.44
C GLU A 118 25.53 -8.00 -17.22
N LYS A 119 26.06 -7.04 -17.99
CA LYS A 119 25.63 -5.64 -17.98
C LYS A 119 24.70 -5.29 -19.16
N LEU A 120 24.89 -5.99 -20.28
CA LEU A 120 24.11 -5.79 -21.50
C LEU A 120 22.98 -6.81 -21.58
N VAL A 121 21.87 -6.44 -22.22
CA VAL A 121 20.73 -7.35 -22.39
C VAL A 121 21.05 -8.41 -23.42
N ALA A 122 21.09 -9.68 -22.98
CA ALA A 122 21.25 -10.82 -23.86
C ALA A 122 19.90 -11.15 -24.55
N LYS A 123 19.81 -10.99 -25.85
CA LYS A 123 18.56 -11.13 -26.64
C LYS A 123 18.08 -12.57 -26.83
N ASP A 124 18.91 -13.54 -26.48
CA ASP A 124 18.70 -15.00 -26.64
C ASP A 124 18.07 -15.65 -25.38
N ARG A 125 17.73 -14.89 -24.35
CA ARG A 125 17.11 -15.40 -23.15
C ARG A 125 15.58 -15.47 -23.30
N ARG A 126 14.96 -16.26 -22.43
CA ARG A 126 13.49 -16.42 -22.40
C ARG A 126 12.86 -15.74 -21.21
N VAL A 127 13.54 -15.73 -20.05
CA VAL A 127 13.08 -15.07 -18.82
C VAL A 127 14.00 -13.90 -18.49
N TYR A 128 13.43 -12.71 -18.38
CA TYR A 128 14.12 -11.48 -18.03
C TYR A 128 13.60 -10.97 -16.70
N VAL A 129 14.49 -10.73 -15.75
CA VAL A 129 14.13 -10.14 -14.45
C VAL A 129 14.89 -8.84 -14.28
N ALA A 130 14.17 -7.74 -14.22
CA ALA A 130 14.79 -6.41 -14.21
C ALA A 130 14.13 -5.46 -13.21
N THR A 131 14.89 -4.46 -12.79
CA THR A 131 14.28 -3.29 -12.11
C THR A 131 13.80 -2.29 -13.17
N TYR A 132 12.80 -1.47 -12.80
CA TYR A 132 12.31 -0.40 -13.69
C TYR A 132 13.41 0.53 -14.19
N PRO A 133 14.33 1.06 -13.32
CA PRO A 133 15.44 1.88 -13.82
C PRO A 133 16.34 1.17 -14.84
N THR A 134 16.55 -0.13 -14.66
CA THR A 134 17.34 -0.92 -15.62
C THR A 134 16.66 -0.97 -16.98
N MET A 135 15.35 -1.28 -17.03
CA MET A 135 14.61 -1.35 -18.30
C MET A 135 14.45 0.02 -18.95
N LEU A 136 14.25 1.07 -18.15
CA LEU A 136 14.19 2.44 -18.67
C LEU A 136 15.49 2.84 -19.36
N ASN A 137 16.64 2.49 -18.77
CA ASN A 137 17.94 2.72 -19.40
C ASN A 137 18.09 1.93 -20.70
N VAL A 138 17.66 0.65 -20.72
CA VAL A 138 17.71 -0.20 -21.93
C VAL A 138 16.84 0.37 -23.06
N ILE A 139 15.66 0.90 -22.76
CA ILE A 139 14.78 1.51 -23.78
C ILE A 139 15.39 2.80 -24.35
N ARG A 140 16.11 3.57 -23.51
CA ARG A 140 16.71 4.86 -23.89
C ARG A 140 18.10 4.72 -24.55
N ASP A 141 18.75 3.56 -24.40
CA ASP A 141 20.09 3.30 -24.94
C ASP A 141 19.98 2.77 -26.38
N GLU A 142 20.38 3.57 -27.36
CA GLU A 142 20.35 3.19 -28.78
C GLU A 142 21.18 1.94 -29.09
N ALA A 143 22.25 1.68 -28.32
CA ALA A 143 23.12 0.50 -28.53
C ALA A 143 22.46 -0.79 -28.03
N GLN A 144 21.55 -0.72 -27.05
CA GLN A 144 20.86 -1.86 -26.46
C GLN A 144 19.38 -1.96 -26.86
N HIS A 145 18.96 -1.12 -27.79
CA HIS A 145 17.55 -0.94 -28.14
C HIS A 145 16.82 -2.28 -28.37
N LEU A 146 15.78 -2.52 -27.58
CA LEU A 146 14.82 -3.60 -27.76
C LEU A 146 13.61 -3.08 -28.52
N SER A 147 13.02 -3.90 -29.37
CA SER A 147 11.78 -3.50 -30.05
C SER A 147 10.62 -3.39 -29.05
N PRO A 148 9.60 -2.56 -29.30
CA PRO A 148 8.37 -2.53 -28.50
C PRO A 148 7.63 -3.88 -28.42
N HIS A 149 7.97 -4.80 -29.29
CA HIS A 149 7.39 -6.15 -29.38
C HIS A 149 8.32 -7.24 -28.87
N PHE A 150 9.41 -6.88 -28.18
CA PHE A 150 10.43 -7.84 -27.76
C PHE A 150 9.91 -8.86 -26.74
N PHE A 151 9.01 -8.44 -25.84
CA PHE A 151 8.39 -9.32 -24.85
C PHE A 151 6.98 -9.73 -25.27
N ASP A 152 6.60 -10.97 -24.93
CA ASP A 152 5.26 -11.53 -25.17
C ASP A 152 4.36 -11.40 -23.93
N PHE A 153 4.98 -11.33 -22.74
CA PHE A 153 4.30 -11.21 -21.46
C PHE A 153 5.14 -10.41 -20.46
N ILE A 154 4.52 -9.46 -19.76
CA ILE A 154 5.18 -8.67 -18.72
C ILE A 154 4.45 -8.87 -17.40
N VAL A 155 5.21 -9.17 -16.35
CA VAL A 155 4.75 -9.21 -14.97
C VAL A 155 5.30 -8.00 -14.22
N VAL A 156 4.43 -7.32 -13.49
CA VAL A 156 4.72 -6.13 -12.70
C VAL A 156 4.49 -6.48 -11.25
N ASP A 157 5.56 -6.70 -10.50
CA ASP A 157 5.46 -6.96 -9.06
C ASP A 157 5.33 -5.65 -8.28
N GLU A 158 4.54 -5.67 -7.19
CA GLU A 158 4.20 -4.50 -6.37
C GLU A 158 3.62 -3.34 -7.22
N SER A 159 2.65 -3.66 -8.06
CA SER A 159 2.06 -2.77 -9.08
C SER A 159 1.41 -1.49 -8.54
N HIS A 160 1.25 -1.36 -7.22
CA HIS A 160 0.75 -0.17 -6.54
C HIS A 160 1.81 0.92 -6.27
N ARG A 161 3.12 0.60 -6.40
CA ARG A 161 4.22 1.54 -6.10
C ARG A 161 4.61 2.36 -7.33
N SER A 162 4.43 3.68 -7.23
CA SER A 162 5.05 4.74 -8.07
C SER A 162 5.17 4.46 -9.59
N ILE A 163 4.37 3.53 -10.14
CA ILE A 163 4.38 3.11 -11.54
C ILE A 163 4.11 4.31 -12.46
N TYR A 164 3.34 5.31 -11.96
CA TYR A 164 2.82 6.40 -12.77
C TYR A 164 3.83 7.46 -13.21
N ASN A 165 4.88 7.71 -12.41
CA ASN A 165 5.71 8.89 -12.62
C ASN A 165 7.01 8.68 -13.40
N THR A 166 7.57 7.47 -13.36
CA THR A 166 8.85 7.19 -14.04
C THR A 166 8.83 5.86 -14.78
N PHE A 167 7.94 4.95 -14.41
CA PHE A 167 7.94 3.57 -14.86
C PHE A 167 6.81 3.26 -15.86
N GLY A 168 5.79 4.11 -15.97
CA GLY A 168 4.76 4.03 -17.00
C GLY A 168 5.35 4.00 -18.41
N GLU A 169 6.45 4.74 -18.65
CA GLU A 169 7.17 4.74 -19.91
C GLU A 169 7.62 3.33 -20.35
N VAL A 170 7.99 2.45 -19.39
CA VAL A 170 8.39 1.07 -19.71
C VAL A 170 7.18 0.25 -20.18
N LEU A 171 6.04 0.39 -19.49
CA LEU A 171 4.82 -0.35 -19.85
C LEU A 171 4.17 0.20 -21.12
N ASP A 172 4.21 1.52 -21.32
CA ASP A 172 3.73 2.18 -22.53
C ASP A 172 4.58 1.81 -23.76
N TYR A 173 5.88 1.57 -23.54
CA TYR A 173 6.78 1.18 -24.60
C TYR A 173 6.51 -0.22 -25.13
N PHE A 174 6.38 -1.22 -24.26
CA PHE A 174 6.19 -2.61 -24.67
C PHE A 174 4.73 -2.94 -24.92
N LYS A 175 4.36 -3.22 -26.16
CA LYS A 175 2.97 -3.52 -26.58
C LYS A 175 2.66 -5.02 -26.42
N THR A 176 2.48 -5.46 -25.18
CA THR A 176 2.31 -6.88 -24.85
C THR A 176 1.21 -7.13 -23.82
N ILE A 177 1.02 -8.38 -23.41
CA ILE A 177 0.12 -8.75 -22.31
C ILE A 177 0.81 -8.40 -20.99
N THR A 178 0.09 -7.73 -20.11
CA THR A 178 0.62 -7.22 -18.83
C THR A 178 -0.17 -7.76 -17.65
N LEU A 179 0.55 -8.26 -16.64
CA LEU A 179 0.00 -8.75 -15.38
C LEU A 179 0.54 -7.92 -14.21
N GLY A 180 -0.32 -7.24 -13.49
CA GLY A 180 0.00 -6.59 -12.21
C GLY A 180 -0.17 -7.55 -11.04
N LEU A 181 0.79 -7.55 -10.13
CA LEU A 181 0.73 -8.24 -8.84
C LEU A 181 0.75 -7.21 -7.71
N THR A 182 -0.18 -7.31 -6.76
CA THR A 182 -0.19 -6.45 -5.57
C THR A 182 -0.66 -7.22 -4.34
N ALA A 183 -0.21 -6.77 -3.17
CA ALA A 183 -0.72 -7.23 -1.88
C ALA A 183 -1.74 -6.26 -1.28
N THR A 184 -1.94 -5.10 -1.88
CA THR A 184 -2.87 -4.09 -1.39
C THR A 184 -4.31 -4.58 -1.59
N PRO A 185 -5.17 -4.58 -0.56
CA PRO A 185 -6.57 -4.96 -0.67
C PRO A 185 -7.33 -4.15 -1.74
N THR A 186 -8.34 -4.77 -2.34
CA THR A 186 -9.09 -4.24 -3.48
C THR A 186 -9.75 -2.89 -3.20
N ASP A 187 -10.31 -2.72 -2.01
CA ASP A 187 -10.98 -1.50 -1.55
C ASP A 187 -10.05 -0.29 -1.34
N ILE A 188 -8.74 -0.54 -1.37
CA ILE A 188 -7.69 0.45 -1.10
C ILE A 188 -6.78 0.67 -2.31
N ILE A 189 -6.94 -0.14 -3.36
CA ILE A 189 -6.18 0.04 -4.59
C ILE A 189 -6.50 1.42 -5.19
N ASP A 190 -5.43 2.15 -5.53
CA ASP A 190 -5.53 3.42 -6.21
C ASP A 190 -6.29 3.28 -7.54
N HIS A 191 -7.23 4.19 -7.80
CA HIS A 191 -8.00 4.27 -9.04
C HIS A 191 -7.11 4.22 -10.29
N ASN A 192 -5.93 4.80 -10.22
CA ASN A 192 -4.95 4.75 -11.30
C ASN A 192 -4.41 3.33 -11.56
N THR A 193 -4.22 2.50 -10.53
CA THR A 193 -3.80 1.10 -10.71
C THR A 193 -4.87 0.31 -11.44
N PHE A 194 -6.15 0.49 -11.10
CA PHE A 194 -7.26 -0.11 -11.84
C PHE A 194 -7.31 0.36 -13.29
N HIS A 195 -7.10 1.65 -13.52
CA HIS A 195 -7.06 2.21 -14.88
C HIS A 195 -5.90 1.64 -15.70
N LEU A 196 -4.71 1.47 -15.10
CA LEU A 196 -3.54 0.91 -15.79
C LEU A 196 -3.77 -0.54 -16.27
N PHE A 197 -4.49 -1.33 -15.48
CA PHE A 197 -4.79 -2.72 -15.81
C PHE A 197 -6.22 -2.92 -16.36
N HIS A 198 -6.86 -1.83 -16.85
CA HIS A 198 -8.20 -1.81 -17.44
C HIS A 198 -9.28 -2.54 -16.60
N CYS A 199 -9.15 -2.45 -15.27
CA CYS A 199 -10.15 -2.89 -14.31
C CYS A 199 -11.13 -1.73 -14.05
N GLU A 200 -11.85 -1.27 -15.09
CA GLU A 200 -12.67 -0.05 -15.07
C GLU A 200 -13.84 -0.12 -14.08
N ASP A 201 -14.26 -1.32 -13.73
CA ASP A 201 -15.29 -1.62 -12.73
C ASP A 201 -14.75 -1.62 -11.29
N GLY A 202 -13.45 -1.37 -11.09
CA GLY A 202 -12.80 -1.45 -9.79
C GLY A 202 -12.60 -2.88 -9.26
N LEU A 203 -12.80 -3.90 -10.11
CA LEU A 203 -12.61 -5.31 -9.74
C LEU A 203 -11.32 -5.85 -10.34
N PRO A 204 -10.41 -6.45 -9.54
CA PRO A 204 -9.23 -7.13 -10.06
C PRO A 204 -9.63 -8.43 -10.79
N THR A 205 -8.74 -8.94 -11.62
CA THR A 205 -8.92 -10.24 -12.29
C THR A 205 -9.12 -11.36 -11.28
N PHE A 206 -8.41 -11.29 -10.14
CA PHE A 206 -8.56 -12.22 -9.02
C PHE A 206 -8.08 -11.56 -7.73
N ALA A 207 -8.78 -11.85 -6.63
CA ALA A 207 -8.40 -11.40 -5.28
C ALA A 207 -8.32 -12.59 -4.32
N TYR A 208 -7.34 -12.54 -3.40
CA TYR A 208 -7.21 -13.46 -2.29
C TYR A 208 -6.67 -12.72 -1.06
N THR A 209 -7.53 -12.54 -0.07
CA THR A 209 -7.28 -11.67 1.08
C THR A 209 -6.45 -12.37 2.17
N PHE A 210 -5.95 -11.58 3.13
CA PHE A 210 -5.29 -12.10 4.31
C PHE A 210 -6.25 -12.94 5.17
N GLU A 211 -7.49 -12.46 5.32
CA GLU A 211 -8.55 -13.13 6.07
C GLU A 211 -8.90 -14.49 5.49
N GLU A 212 -9.07 -14.58 4.17
CA GLU A 212 -9.29 -15.85 3.49
C GLU A 212 -8.13 -16.83 3.73
N ALA A 213 -6.89 -16.33 3.72
CA ALA A 213 -5.71 -17.17 3.88
C ALA A 213 -5.52 -17.68 5.32
N VAL A 214 -5.89 -16.88 6.33
CA VAL A 214 -5.83 -17.26 7.76
C VAL A 214 -6.98 -18.22 8.11
N ASN A 215 -8.19 -17.95 7.62
CA ASN A 215 -9.39 -18.71 7.94
C ASN A 215 -9.54 -20.00 7.11
N ASN A 216 -8.66 -20.24 6.14
CA ASN A 216 -8.66 -21.49 5.38
C ASN A 216 -8.32 -22.69 6.28
N VAL A 217 -8.82 -23.88 5.93
CA VAL A 217 -8.54 -25.12 6.68
C VAL A 217 -7.84 -26.13 5.76
N PRO A 218 -6.54 -26.42 6.00
CA PRO A 218 -5.63 -25.79 6.96
C PRO A 218 -5.27 -24.34 6.56
N PRO A 219 -4.86 -23.49 7.50
CA PRO A 219 -4.51 -22.10 7.21
C PRO A 219 -3.29 -22.01 6.29
N TYR A 220 -3.26 -20.99 5.44
CA TYR A 220 -2.11 -20.70 4.56
C TYR A 220 -1.21 -19.58 5.08
N LEU A 221 -1.71 -18.78 6.01
CA LEU A 221 -0.96 -17.74 6.69
C LEU A 221 -1.16 -17.84 8.21
N CYS A 222 -0.14 -17.43 8.95
CA CYS A 222 -0.16 -17.29 10.39
C CYS A 222 -0.90 -16.02 10.80
N ASN A 223 -1.78 -16.11 11.80
CA ASN A 223 -2.46 -14.96 12.36
C ASN A 223 -1.57 -14.20 13.37
N PHE A 224 -2.03 -13.04 13.82
CA PHE A 224 -1.30 -12.18 14.74
C PHE A 224 -2.14 -11.69 15.92
N GLN A 225 -1.45 -11.32 16.99
CA GLN A 225 -1.98 -10.58 18.12
C GLN A 225 -1.25 -9.25 18.22
N VAL A 226 -1.96 -8.21 18.66
CA VAL A 226 -1.40 -6.85 18.77
C VAL A 226 -1.43 -6.42 20.22
N MET A 227 -0.27 -6.00 20.72
CA MET A 227 -0.12 -5.35 22.01
C MET A 227 0.33 -3.90 21.81
N LYS A 228 -0.46 -2.97 22.34
CA LYS A 228 -0.13 -1.55 22.35
C LYS A 228 0.74 -1.24 23.56
N ILE A 229 1.82 -0.51 23.31
CA ILE A 229 2.74 -0.02 24.35
C ILE A 229 2.89 1.48 24.15
N GLN A 230 2.58 2.25 25.18
CA GLN A 230 2.73 3.70 25.19
C GLN A 230 3.49 4.15 26.42
N THR A 231 4.45 5.04 26.25
CA THR A 231 5.18 5.67 27.34
C THR A 231 4.52 6.98 27.75
N LYS A 232 4.84 7.45 28.95
CA LYS A 232 4.33 8.70 29.47
C LYS A 232 4.68 9.90 28.57
N PHE A 233 5.92 9.97 28.09
CA PHE A 233 6.35 11.06 27.22
C PHE A 233 5.67 11.02 25.84
N GLN A 234 5.28 9.85 25.34
CA GLN A 234 4.50 9.76 24.11
C GLN A 234 3.08 10.32 24.29
N MET A 235 2.50 10.17 25.47
CA MET A 235 1.12 10.61 25.77
C MET A 235 1.04 12.06 26.22
N GLU A 236 1.91 12.45 27.16
CA GLU A 236 1.84 13.75 27.85
C GLU A 236 2.86 14.76 27.30
N GLY A 237 3.77 14.31 26.44
CA GLY A 237 4.90 15.12 25.99
C GLY A 237 6.00 15.26 27.03
N ILE A 238 7.07 15.96 26.66
CA ILE A 238 8.23 16.25 27.51
C ILE A 238 8.17 17.71 27.92
N SER A 239 7.90 17.98 29.19
CA SER A 239 7.82 19.32 29.75
C SER A 239 8.28 19.31 31.22
N LYS A 240 8.50 20.48 31.79
CA LYS A 240 8.82 20.62 33.21
C LYS A 240 7.84 19.83 34.13
N ARG A 241 6.57 19.68 33.73
CA ARG A 241 5.55 18.97 34.53
C ARG A 241 5.69 17.44 34.43
N THR A 242 6.15 16.94 33.30
CA THR A 242 6.24 15.49 33.01
C THR A 242 7.59 14.91 33.38
N ILE A 243 8.65 15.75 33.45
CA ILE A 243 10.03 15.34 33.77
C ILE A 243 10.15 15.14 35.30
N SER A 244 10.83 14.07 35.70
CA SER A 244 11.13 13.79 37.12
C SER A 244 11.99 14.88 37.76
N LEU A 245 11.85 15.11 39.06
CA LEU A 245 12.68 16.09 39.78
C LEU A 245 14.20 15.77 39.69
N GLU A 246 14.53 14.50 39.60
CA GLU A 246 15.92 14.04 39.44
C GLU A 246 16.48 14.42 38.07
N ASP A 247 15.72 14.20 37.02
CA ASP A 247 16.11 14.55 35.66
C ASP A 247 16.11 16.06 35.43
N GLN A 248 15.21 16.81 36.08
CA GLN A 248 15.26 18.27 36.09
C GLN A 248 16.59 18.77 36.67
N LYS A 249 17.05 18.19 37.79
CA LYS A 249 18.36 18.53 38.38
C LYS A 249 19.53 18.20 37.42
N LYS A 250 19.46 17.06 36.72
CA LYS A 250 20.50 16.68 35.74
C LYS A 250 20.55 17.70 34.58
N LEU A 251 19.38 18.15 34.08
CA LEU A 251 19.30 19.13 33.00
C LEU A 251 19.86 20.50 33.42
N ILE A 252 19.55 20.98 34.63
CA ILE A 252 20.11 22.21 35.20
C ILE A 252 21.66 22.11 35.29
N LEU A 253 22.15 20.99 35.77
CA LEU A 253 23.63 20.76 35.88
C LEU A 253 24.30 20.72 34.50
N GLN A 254 23.58 20.35 33.42
CA GLN A 254 24.02 20.39 32.04
C GLN A 254 23.88 21.78 31.37
N GLY A 255 23.42 22.80 32.13
CA GLY A 255 23.22 24.17 31.63
C GLY A 255 22.03 24.32 30.71
N LYS A 256 21.09 23.38 30.71
CA LYS A 256 19.84 23.48 29.93
C LYS A 256 18.76 24.18 30.72
N ASP A 257 18.03 25.08 30.08
CA ASP A 257 16.87 25.74 30.67
C ASP A 257 15.66 24.78 30.58
N ILE A 258 15.09 24.42 31.74
CA ILE A 258 13.95 23.50 31.81
C ILE A 258 12.68 24.15 31.26
N GLU A 259 12.54 25.46 31.31
CA GLU A 259 11.35 26.19 30.81
C GLU A 259 11.30 26.17 29.26
N GLU A 260 12.45 26.05 28.59
CA GLU A 260 12.54 25.91 27.12
C GLU A 260 12.25 24.48 26.67
N ILE A 261 12.25 23.48 27.56
CA ILE A 261 11.96 22.10 27.24
C ILE A 261 10.45 21.89 27.27
N ASN A 262 9.84 22.00 26.09
CA ASN A 262 8.42 21.74 25.88
C ASN A 262 8.17 21.09 24.53
N PHE A 263 8.04 19.76 24.53
CA PHE A 263 7.84 18.95 23.33
C PHE A 263 6.57 18.12 23.47
N GLU A 264 5.74 18.11 22.43
CA GLU A 264 4.60 17.20 22.37
C GLU A 264 5.05 15.76 22.08
N GLY A 265 4.27 14.77 22.51
CA GLY A 265 4.57 13.36 22.25
C GLY A 265 4.75 13.03 20.76
N THR A 266 4.04 13.74 19.87
CA THR A 266 4.15 13.63 18.41
C THR A 266 5.49 14.11 17.82
N GLN A 267 6.26 14.86 18.60
CA GLN A 267 7.58 15.39 18.22
C GLN A 267 8.73 14.43 18.58
N LEU A 268 8.45 13.40 19.39
CA LEU A 268 9.41 12.33 19.69
C LEU A 268 9.90 11.65 18.40
N GLU A 269 11.18 11.32 18.37
CA GLU A 269 11.92 10.76 17.23
C GLU A 269 11.94 11.66 15.95
N LYS A 270 11.36 12.87 16.01
CA LYS A 270 11.40 13.89 14.96
C LYS A 270 12.23 15.10 15.37
N GLN A 271 11.78 15.82 16.38
CA GLN A 271 12.41 17.04 16.90
C GLN A 271 13.17 16.78 18.21
N VAL A 272 12.67 15.87 19.04
CA VAL A 272 13.29 15.47 20.28
C VAL A 272 13.50 13.96 20.31
N ILE A 273 14.66 13.55 20.78
CA ILE A 273 15.03 12.14 20.95
C ILE A 273 15.23 11.91 22.44
N ASN A 274 14.45 11.01 23.01
CA ASN A 274 14.65 10.60 24.39
C ASN A 274 15.12 9.15 24.49
N LYS A 275 16.29 8.93 25.06
CA LYS A 275 16.86 7.59 25.25
C LYS A 275 16.04 6.73 26.22
N GLY A 276 15.42 7.35 27.23
CA GLY A 276 14.54 6.67 28.20
C GLY A 276 13.33 6.03 27.55
N THR A 277 12.66 6.74 26.63
CA THR A 277 11.50 6.21 25.86
C THR A 277 11.87 4.92 25.13
N ASN A 278 13.00 4.93 24.41
CA ASN A 278 13.49 3.76 23.69
C ASN A 278 13.89 2.62 24.64
N THR A 279 14.40 2.94 25.83
CA THR A 279 14.74 1.96 26.88
C THR A 279 13.50 1.27 27.42
N VAL A 280 12.39 1.99 27.64
CA VAL A 280 11.09 1.39 28.03
C VAL A 280 10.60 0.44 26.95
N ILE A 281 10.60 0.85 25.67
CA ILE A 281 10.17 -0.01 24.54
C ILE A 281 10.98 -1.32 24.50
N VAL A 282 12.31 -1.25 24.65
CA VAL A 282 13.17 -2.45 24.66
C VAL A 282 12.88 -3.36 25.84
N ARG A 283 12.65 -2.82 27.03
CA ARG A 283 12.33 -3.62 28.23
C ARG A 283 10.98 -4.33 28.07
N GLU A 284 9.94 -3.58 27.70
CA GLU A 284 8.59 -4.14 27.48
C GLU A 284 8.61 -5.22 26.38
N PHE A 285 9.36 -4.99 25.31
CA PHE A 285 9.55 -6.02 24.29
C PHE A 285 10.18 -7.29 24.85
N MET A 286 11.24 -7.20 25.63
CA MET A 286 11.92 -8.38 26.20
C MET A 286 11.06 -9.14 27.21
N GLU A 287 10.10 -8.45 27.85
CA GLU A 287 9.11 -9.09 28.73
C GLU A 287 8.04 -9.84 27.94
N GLU A 288 7.42 -9.17 26.95
CA GLU A 288 6.19 -9.61 26.28
C GLU A 288 6.45 -10.46 25.03
N ALA A 289 7.66 -10.40 24.45
CA ALA A 289 7.98 -11.12 23.23
C ALA A 289 7.65 -12.61 23.32
N ILE A 290 7.13 -13.16 22.22
CA ILE A 290 7.12 -14.62 22.05
C ILE A 290 8.56 -15.11 22.08
N LYS A 291 8.85 -16.00 23.02
CA LYS A 291 10.18 -16.54 23.29
C LYS A 291 10.38 -17.90 22.63
N ASP A 292 11.63 -18.33 22.57
CA ASP A 292 12.01 -19.66 22.13
C ASP A 292 11.46 -20.76 23.09
N ALA A 293 11.61 -22.01 22.70
CA ALA A 293 11.14 -23.16 23.48
C ALA A 293 11.66 -23.21 24.92
N ASN A 294 12.79 -22.55 25.22
CA ASN A 294 13.36 -22.48 26.55
C ASN A 294 12.77 -21.32 27.39
N GLY A 295 11.96 -20.45 26.79
CA GLY A 295 11.36 -19.28 27.44
C GLY A 295 12.36 -18.18 27.83
N VAL A 296 13.57 -18.19 27.27
CA VAL A 296 14.67 -17.28 27.66
C VAL A 296 14.89 -16.18 26.64
N LEU A 297 15.10 -16.55 25.39
CA LEU A 297 15.39 -15.60 24.32
C LEU A 297 14.14 -15.26 23.52
N PRO A 298 13.99 -14.00 23.07
CA PRO A 298 12.93 -13.69 22.11
C PRO A 298 13.13 -14.51 20.84
N GLY A 299 12.05 -14.95 20.22
CA GLY A 299 12.08 -15.53 18.88
C GLY A 299 12.54 -14.49 17.85
N LYS A 300 12.72 -14.90 16.59
CA LYS A 300 13.11 -13.96 15.52
C LYS A 300 12.17 -12.77 15.47
N THR A 301 12.76 -11.60 15.48
CA THR A 301 12.06 -10.32 15.66
C THR A 301 12.54 -9.28 14.66
N ILE A 302 11.62 -8.43 14.16
CA ILE A 302 11.98 -7.22 13.42
C ILE A 302 11.51 -5.99 14.20
N PHE A 303 12.44 -5.06 14.45
CA PHE A 303 12.17 -3.71 14.91
C PHE A 303 12.13 -2.75 13.71
N PHE A 304 11.02 -2.08 13.51
CA PHE A 304 10.86 -1.06 12.47
C PHE A 304 11.09 0.32 13.06
N CYS A 305 12.23 0.92 12.74
CA CYS A 305 12.65 2.22 13.24
C CYS A 305 12.40 3.36 12.23
N ALA A 306 12.30 4.60 12.74
CA ALA A 306 12.03 5.79 11.93
C ALA A 306 13.24 6.22 11.10
N THR A 307 14.45 6.17 11.69
CA THR A 307 15.71 6.61 11.08
C THR A 307 16.84 5.64 11.41
N LYS A 308 17.94 5.71 10.64
CA LYS A 308 19.15 4.90 10.91
C LYS A 308 19.78 5.25 12.25
N ALA A 309 19.72 6.51 12.66
CA ALA A 309 20.19 6.95 13.96
C ALA A 309 19.34 6.34 15.09
N HIS A 310 18.00 6.28 14.90
CA HIS A 310 17.11 5.58 15.83
C HIS A 310 17.45 4.08 15.91
N ALA A 311 17.65 3.41 14.78
CA ALA A 311 18.02 1.99 14.75
C ALA A 311 19.32 1.71 15.51
N ARG A 312 20.37 2.52 15.33
CA ARG A 312 21.63 2.39 16.06
C ARG A 312 21.48 2.59 17.57
N ARG A 313 20.66 3.57 17.99
CA ARG A 313 20.36 3.76 19.41
C ARG A 313 19.65 2.57 20.03
N MET A 314 18.72 1.95 19.31
CA MET A 314 18.07 0.72 19.77
C MET A 314 19.08 -0.40 19.97
N GLU A 315 20.02 -0.62 19.03
CA GLU A 315 21.09 -1.61 19.16
C GLU A 315 21.95 -1.32 20.39
N GLU A 316 22.40 -0.08 20.58
CA GLU A 316 23.17 0.34 21.78
C GLU A 316 22.42 0.09 23.10
N ILE A 317 21.09 0.28 23.11
CA ILE A 317 20.26 0.01 24.29
C ILE A 317 20.20 -1.48 24.57
N PHE A 318 20.03 -2.32 23.53
CA PHE A 318 20.10 -3.79 23.70
C PHE A 318 21.43 -4.24 24.26
N ASP A 319 22.55 -3.75 23.73
CA ASP A 319 23.91 -4.09 24.19
C ASP A 319 24.13 -3.66 25.63
N LYS A 320 23.62 -2.50 26.02
CA LYS A 320 23.74 -1.97 27.38
C LYS A 320 22.87 -2.73 28.40
N LEU A 321 21.64 -3.07 28.04
CA LEU A 321 20.70 -3.75 28.93
C LEU A 321 20.97 -5.24 29.06
N PHE A 322 21.50 -5.87 28.02
CA PHE A 322 21.74 -7.30 27.90
C PHE A 322 23.15 -7.65 27.49
N PRO A 323 24.17 -7.21 28.29
CA PRO A 323 25.60 -7.38 27.98
C PRO A 323 26.02 -8.85 27.92
N GLN A 324 25.27 -9.77 28.52
CA GLN A 324 25.54 -11.20 28.51
C GLN A 324 25.47 -11.82 27.10
N TYR A 325 24.88 -11.14 26.12
CA TYR A 325 24.83 -11.61 24.73
C TYR A 325 25.91 -11.00 23.85
N HIS A 326 26.85 -10.26 24.41
CA HIS A 326 28.07 -9.73 23.75
C HIS A 326 27.77 -8.97 22.44
N GLY A 327 26.62 -8.27 22.35
CA GLY A 327 26.19 -7.56 21.15
C GLY A 327 25.68 -8.44 20.01
N GLU A 328 25.48 -9.74 20.22
CA GLU A 328 25.00 -10.65 19.17
C GLU A 328 23.46 -10.76 19.10
N LEU A 329 22.76 -10.32 20.15
CA LEU A 329 21.30 -10.46 20.25
C LEU A 329 20.55 -9.64 19.18
N ALA A 330 20.94 -8.37 19.01
CA ALA A 330 20.29 -7.41 18.12
C ALA A 330 21.30 -6.79 17.16
N LYS A 331 20.93 -6.65 15.87
CA LYS A 331 21.79 -6.05 14.84
C LYS A 331 21.01 -5.10 13.96
N VAL A 332 21.65 -3.98 13.61
CA VAL A 332 21.08 -3.02 12.63
C VAL A 332 21.29 -3.54 11.21
N LEU A 333 20.18 -3.68 10.48
CA LEU A 333 20.13 -4.05 9.07
C LEU A 333 19.58 -2.89 8.23
N VAL A 334 20.47 -2.20 7.52
CA VAL A 334 20.13 -1.05 6.66
C VAL A 334 20.77 -1.17 5.29
N SER A 335 20.12 -0.62 4.26
CA SER A 335 20.48 -0.85 2.85
C SER A 335 21.83 -0.30 2.41
N ASP A 336 22.42 0.63 3.12
CA ASP A 336 23.72 1.24 2.82
C ASP A 336 24.90 0.62 3.60
N ASP A 337 24.65 -0.37 4.45
CA ASP A 337 25.70 -1.12 5.13
C ASP A 337 26.13 -2.34 4.29
N PRO A 338 27.35 -2.35 3.75
CA PRO A 338 27.84 -3.48 2.94
C PRO A 338 27.87 -4.82 3.69
N ARG A 339 27.99 -4.80 5.03
CA ARG A 339 28.03 -6.01 5.88
C ARG A 339 26.70 -6.76 5.89
N VAL A 340 25.62 -6.11 5.46
CA VAL A 340 24.29 -6.73 5.43
C VAL A 340 24.20 -7.79 4.34
N TYR A 341 24.89 -7.59 3.22
CA TYR A 341 24.71 -8.39 2.00
C TYR A 341 25.71 -9.52 1.84
N GLY A 342 25.35 -10.50 1.01
CA GLY A 342 26.20 -11.62 0.64
C GLY A 342 26.10 -12.80 1.61
N LYS A 343 26.78 -13.89 1.25
CA LYS A 343 26.84 -15.10 2.06
C LYS A 343 27.65 -14.83 3.34
N GLY A 344 27.04 -15.09 4.51
CA GLY A 344 27.63 -14.76 5.80
C GLY A 344 27.42 -13.29 6.22
N GLY A 345 26.73 -12.46 5.42
CA GLY A 345 26.34 -11.10 5.82
C GLY A 345 25.25 -11.10 6.90
N LEU A 346 24.97 -9.92 7.50
CA LEU A 346 24.03 -9.82 8.62
C LEU A 346 22.61 -10.31 8.28
N LEU A 347 22.16 -10.10 7.04
CA LEU A 347 20.86 -10.59 6.59
C LEU A 347 20.84 -12.13 6.47
N ASP A 348 21.94 -12.70 5.95
CA ASP A 348 22.10 -14.15 5.84
C ASP A 348 22.17 -14.80 7.23
N GLN A 349 22.93 -14.19 8.17
CA GLN A 349 22.96 -14.62 9.56
C GLN A 349 21.59 -14.55 10.24
N PHE A 350 20.87 -13.42 10.09
CA PHE A 350 19.52 -13.29 10.65
C PHE A 350 18.56 -14.35 10.10
N THR A 351 18.69 -14.69 8.81
CA THR A 351 17.82 -15.65 8.16
C THR A 351 18.14 -17.09 8.53
N ASN A 352 19.42 -17.46 8.56
CA ASN A 352 19.85 -18.87 8.57
C ASN A 352 20.48 -19.33 9.88
N ASN A 353 20.89 -18.40 10.76
CA ASN A 353 21.54 -18.72 12.04
C ASN A 353 20.60 -18.41 13.22
N ASP A 354 20.93 -18.96 14.38
CA ASP A 354 20.26 -18.64 15.64
C ASP A 354 20.38 -17.14 15.97
N MET A 355 21.58 -16.62 15.99
CA MET A 355 21.88 -15.19 16.21
C MET A 355 22.17 -14.46 14.89
N PRO A 356 21.80 -13.20 14.78
CA PRO A 356 21.03 -12.39 15.72
C PRO A 356 19.54 -12.81 15.76
N ARG A 357 18.91 -12.65 16.94
CA ARG A 357 17.46 -12.87 17.11
C ARG A 357 16.64 -11.65 16.68
N ILE A 358 17.23 -10.47 16.77
CA ILE A 358 16.55 -9.19 16.54
C ILE A 358 17.23 -8.45 15.38
N ALA A 359 16.48 -8.19 14.33
CA ALA A 359 16.87 -7.34 13.21
C ALA A 359 16.23 -5.94 13.39
N ILE A 360 17.06 -4.91 13.54
CA ILE A 360 16.61 -3.52 13.67
C ILE A 360 16.75 -2.84 12.31
N SER A 361 15.63 -2.41 11.71
CA SER A 361 15.63 -1.98 10.32
C SER A 361 14.93 -0.65 10.09
N VAL A 362 15.36 0.02 9.01
CA VAL A 362 14.70 1.21 8.47
C VAL A 362 14.40 0.95 7.00
N ASP A 363 13.12 0.77 6.69
CA ASP A 363 12.55 0.57 5.34
C ASP A 363 13.09 -0.65 4.54
N MET A 364 14.22 -1.24 4.93
CA MET A 364 14.84 -2.34 4.20
C MET A 364 14.05 -3.65 4.34
N LEU A 365 13.65 -3.99 5.57
CA LEU A 365 12.94 -5.24 5.88
C LEU A 365 11.41 -5.12 5.77
N ASP A 366 10.89 -3.95 5.42
CA ASP A 366 9.44 -3.76 5.16
C ASP A 366 8.99 -4.66 4.00
N THR A 367 9.90 -4.93 3.03
CA THR A 367 9.67 -5.81 1.87
C THR A 367 10.89 -6.68 1.59
N GLY A 368 10.71 -7.78 0.86
CA GLY A 368 11.83 -8.48 0.23
C GLY A 368 12.58 -9.51 1.08
N ILE A 369 12.08 -9.92 2.24
CA ILE A 369 12.64 -11.04 3.01
C ILE A 369 11.60 -12.15 3.22
N ASP A 370 12.06 -13.38 3.29
CA ASP A 370 11.23 -14.56 3.57
C ASP A 370 11.86 -15.37 4.71
N VAL A 371 11.68 -14.87 5.94
CA VAL A 371 12.11 -15.55 7.19
C VAL A 371 10.84 -16.03 7.88
N ARG A 372 10.62 -17.35 7.88
CA ARG A 372 9.38 -17.95 8.37
C ARG A 372 9.28 -17.94 9.89
N GLU A 373 10.41 -17.94 10.55
CA GLU A 373 10.57 -18.00 12.00
C GLU A 373 10.34 -16.66 12.71
N ILE A 374 9.98 -15.61 12.00
CA ILE A 374 9.63 -14.32 12.61
C ILE A 374 8.32 -14.49 13.40
N VAL A 375 8.42 -14.36 14.72
CA VAL A 375 7.30 -14.46 15.66
C VAL A 375 7.01 -13.15 16.39
N ASN A 376 7.86 -12.13 16.25
CA ASN A 376 7.62 -10.81 16.82
C ASN A 376 7.89 -9.71 15.80
N LEU A 377 7.04 -8.69 15.78
CA LEU A 377 7.24 -7.44 15.05
C LEU A 377 7.08 -6.27 16.01
N VAL A 378 8.00 -5.31 16.00
CA VAL A 378 7.92 -4.11 16.83
C VAL A 378 7.83 -2.86 15.96
N PHE A 379 6.72 -2.17 16.05
CA PHE A 379 6.46 -0.92 15.33
C PHE A 379 6.95 0.26 16.17
N ALA A 380 8.26 0.51 16.16
CA ALA A 380 8.90 1.62 16.88
C ALA A 380 8.88 2.93 16.06
N LYS A 381 7.93 3.07 15.14
CA LYS A 381 7.71 4.29 14.34
C LYS A 381 6.24 4.43 13.95
N PRO A 382 5.74 5.66 13.72
CA PRO A 382 4.44 5.86 13.10
C PRO A 382 4.46 5.44 11.64
N VAL A 383 3.38 4.81 11.18
CA VAL A 383 3.16 4.38 9.79
C VAL A 383 1.85 4.97 9.30
N PHE A 384 1.90 5.72 8.19
CA PHE A 384 0.71 6.39 7.63
C PHE A 384 0.25 5.79 6.30
N SER A 385 1.11 5.02 5.63
CA SER A 385 0.79 4.32 4.38
C SER A 385 0.22 2.95 4.70
N TYR A 386 -1.02 2.70 4.30
CA TYR A 386 -1.70 1.41 4.46
C TYR A 386 -0.93 0.25 3.81
N THR A 387 -0.47 0.44 2.59
CA THR A 387 0.32 -0.57 1.89
C THR A 387 1.59 -0.94 2.65
N LYS A 388 2.32 0.09 3.14
CA LYS A 388 3.54 -0.12 3.92
C LYS A 388 3.24 -0.84 5.24
N PHE A 389 2.15 -0.46 5.92
CA PHE A 389 1.67 -1.10 7.13
C PHE A 389 1.46 -2.61 6.92
N TRP A 390 0.67 -2.99 5.92
CA TRP A 390 0.41 -4.41 5.64
C TRP A 390 1.62 -5.17 5.11
N GLN A 391 2.54 -4.52 4.42
CA GLN A 391 3.82 -5.14 4.05
C GLN A 391 4.69 -5.47 5.27
N MET A 392 4.70 -4.60 6.28
CA MET A 392 5.39 -4.83 7.56
C MET A 392 4.71 -5.97 8.34
N VAL A 393 3.38 -5.93 8.52
CA VAL A 393 2.60 -7.02 9.12
C VAL A 393 2.88 -8.35 8.40
N GLY A 394 2.92 -8.33 7.08
CA GLY A 394 3.18 -9.49 6.23
C GLY A 394 4.53 -10.19 6.47
N ARG A 395 5.45 -9.57 7.21
CA ARG A 395 6.74 -10.23 7.58
C ARG A 395 6.54 -11.35 8.59
N GLY A 396 5.53 -11.26 9.46
CA GLY A 396 5.21 -12.28 10.45
C GLY A 396 4.26 -13.37 9.94
N THR A 397 3.57 -13.17 8.83
CA THR A 397 2.45 -14.04 8.40
C THR A 397 2.85 -15.42 7.86
N ARG A 398 4.12 -15.71 7.65
CA ARG A 398 4.58 -17.01 7.14
C ARG A 398 4.37 -18.12 8.14
N LEU A 399 3.85 -19.27 7.68
CA LEU A 399 3.85 -20.50 8.44
C LEU A 399 5.24 -21.16 8.41
N LEU A 400 5.58 -21.90 9.46
CA LEU A 400 6.83 -22.67 9.53
C LEU A 400 6.85 -23.77 8.46
N GLU A 401 8.04 -24.12 8.01
CA GLU A 401 8.27 -25.27 7.14
C GLU A 401 8.47 -26.52 8.01
N THR A 402 7.45 -27.35 8.10
CA THR A 402 7.47 -28.56 8.94
C THR A 402 8.57 -29.57 8.56
N SER A 403 9.04 -29.52 7.29
CA SER A 403 10.14 -30.34 6.80
C SER A 403 11.53 -29.86 7.24
N LYS A 404 11.65 -28.64 7.75
CA LYS A 404 12.94 -28.03 8.16
C LYS A 404 12.75 -27.28 9.50
N PRO A 405 12.52 -28.01 10.60
CA PRO A 405 12.36 -27.37 11.91
C PRO A 405 13.67 -26.70 12.32
N THR A 406 13.58 -25.49 12.86
CA THR A 406 14.72 -24.75 13.41
C THR A 406 14.68 -24.81 14.94
N PRO A 407 15.83 -25.03 15.62
CA PRO A 407 15.85 -25.17 17.08
C PRO A 407 15.32 -23.93 17.83
N TRP A 408 15.37 -22.75 17.21
CA TRP A 408 14.95 -21.50 17.82
C TRP A 408 13.48 -21.14 17.54
N CYS A 409 12.77 -21.93 16.74
CA CYS A 409 11.33 -21.75 16.48
C CYS A 409 10.72 -23.11 16.12
N LEU A 410 10.23 -23.84 17.12
CA LEU A 410 9.65 -25.17 16.94
C LEU A 410 8.19 -25.10 16.52
N GLU A 411 7.46 -24.10 17.01
CA GLU A 411 6.04 -23.89 16.79
C GLU A 411 5.74 -22.42 16.50
N LYS A 412 4.73 -22.18 15.67
CA LYS A 412 4.27 -20.82 15.32
C LYS A 412 2.80 -20.87 14.91
N ASP A 413 1.92 -20.74 15.89
CA ASP A 413 0.47 -20.65 15.66
C ASP A 413 0.01 -19.22 15.46
N VAL A 414 0.71 -18.29 16.12
CA VAL A 414 0.46 -16.85 16.10
C VAL A 414 1.79 -16.10 16.17
N PHE A 415 1.83 -14.87 15.68
CA PHE A 415 2.93 -13.95 15.94
C PHE A 415 2.44 -12.70 16.66
N LEU A 416 3.34 -12.07 17.41
CA LEU A 416 3.05 -10.89 18.21
C LEU A 416 3.50 -9.62 17.47
N ILE A 417 2.65 -8.60 17.50
CA ILE A 417 2.99 -7.25 17.08
C ILE A 417 2.95 -6.34 18.31
N LEU A 418 4.06 -5.68 18.60
CA LEU A 418 4.12 -4.60 19.59
C LEU A 418 3.98 -3.26 18.85
N ASP A 419 2.87 -2.58 19.08
CA ASP A 419 2.59 -1.28 18.48
C ASP A 419 2.91 -0.16 19.49
N CYS A 420 4.02 0.54 19.25
CA CYS A 420 4.48 1.62 20.12
C CYS A 420 4.03 3.01 19.65
N TRP A 421 3.23 3.12 18.57
CA TRP A 421 2.87 4.41 17.97
C TRP A 421 1.42 4.48 17.50
N ASP A 422 0.51 3.70 18.09
CA ASP A 422 -0.92 3.67 17.77
C ASP A 422 -1.23 3.44 16.27
N ASN A 423 -0.39 2.70 15.59
CA ASN A 423 -0.58 2.44 14.15
C ASN A 423 -1.89 1.69 13.89
N PHE A 424 -2.22 0.71 14.72
CA PHE A 424 -3.45 -0.08 14.56
C PHE A 424 -4.71 0.75 14.83
N GLU A 425 -4.72 1.61 15.89
CA GLU A 425 -5.81 2.54 16.11
C GLU A 425 -5.95 3.56 14.98
N TYR A 426 -4.82 4.05 14.46
CA TYR A 426 -4.82 4.94 13.30
C TYR A 426 -5.53 4.30 12.09
N PHE A 427 -5.22 3.03 11.75
CA PHE A 427 -5.84 2.34 10.62
C PHE A 427 -7.26 1.83 10.90
N LYS A 428 -7.66 1.60 12.14
CA LYS A 428 -9.09 1.42 12.51
C LYS A 428 -9.93 2.65 12.14
N LEU A 429 -9.45 3.85 12.51
CA LEU A 429 -10.13 5.11 12.25
C LEU A 429 -9.97 5.59 10.81
N ASN A 430 -8.90 5.22 10.15
CA ASN A 430 -8.54 5.60 8.80
C ASN A 430 -8.19 4.37 7.95
N PRO A 431 -9.17 3.53 7.57
CA PRO A 431 -8.90 2.26 6.89
C PRO A 431 -8.10 2.39 5.60
N LYS A 432 -8.25 3.52 4.89
CA LYS A 432 -7.47 3.83 3.67
C LYS A 432 -6.09 4.41 3.97
N GLY A 433 -5.79 4.72 5.22
CA GLY A 433 -4.59 5.45 5.59
C GLY A 433 -4.61 6.90 5.08
N LYS A 434 -3.44 7.54 5.10
CA LYS A 434 -3.26 8.82 4.42
C LYS A 434 -3.04 8.50 2.95
N GLU A 435 -3.96 8.92 2.09
CA GLU A 435 -3.74 8.85 0.64
C GLU A 435 -2.40 9.54 0.35
N LEU A 436 -1.44 8.77 -0.10
CA LEU A 436 -0.27 9.33 -0.74
C LEU A 436 -0.81 9.95 -2.02
N LYS A 437 -1.03 11.28 -2.01
CA LYS A 437 -1.28 12.00 -3.27
C LYS A 437 -0.24 11.50 -4.26
N PRO A 438 -0.63 11.10 -5.49
CA PRO A 438 0.32 10.62 -6.47
C PRO A 438 1.47 11.63 -6.49
N GLN A 439 2.68 11.16 -6.19
CA GLN A 439 3.86 12.04 -6.23
C GLN A 439 4.12 12.33 -7.71
N LEU A 440 3.48 13.37 -8.21
CA LEU A 440 3.83 13.91 -9.52
C LEU A 440 5.33 14.17 -9.50
N SER A 441 6.04 13.73 -10.53
CA SER A 441 7.47 14.04 -10.66
C SER A 441 7.65 15.56 -10.55
N LEU A 442 8.76 15.97 -9.94
CA LEU A 442 9.00 17.38 -9.69
C LEU A 442 8.86 18.25 -10.97
N PRO A 443 9.35 17.84 -12.17
CA PRO A 443 9.11 18.57 -13.40
C PRO A 443 7.62 18.70 -13.74
N VAL A 444 6.83 17.65 -13.61
CA VAL A 444 5.38 17.68 -13.88
C VAL A 444 4.65 18.60 -12.90
N ARG A 445 5.04 18.57 -11.61
CA ARG A 445 4.49 19.47 -10.59
C ARG A 445 4.82 20.94 -10.88
N LEU A 446 6.07 21.21 -11.26
CA LEU A 446 6.53 22.56 -11.59
C LEU A 446 5.70 23.14 -12.74
N VAL A 447 5.51 22.39 -13.83
CA VAL A 447 4.68 22.80 -14.97
C VAL A 447 3.22 23.00 -14.54
N GLY A 448 2.68 22.13 -13.69
CA GLY A 448 1.33 22.29 -13.14
C GLY A 448 1.17 23.64 -12.40
N LEU A 449 2.08 23.95 -11.48
CA LEU A 449 2.08 25.22 -10.73
C LEU A 449 2.22 26.43 -11.65
N ARG A 450 3.01 26.30 -12.73
CA ARG A 450 3.17 27.34 -13.73
C ARG A 450 1.87 27.62 -14.50
N LEU A 451 1.15 26.55 -14.89
CA LEU A 451 -0.16 26.67 -15.53
C LEU A 451 -1.20 27.28 -14.58
N ASP A 452 -1.20 26.88 -13.32
CA ASP A 452 -2.09 27.44 -12.29
C ASP A 452 -1.80 28.92 -12.04
N LYS A 453 -0.52 29.32 -12.07
CA LYS A 453 -0.11 30.70 -11.94
C LYS A 453 -0.51 31.56 -13.15
N ILE A 454 -0.39 31.03 -14.38
CA ILE A 454 -0.83 31.68 -15.61
C ILE A 454 -2.34 31.94 -15.56
N GLU A 455 -3.13 30.91 -15.20
CA GLU A 455 -4.58 31.03 -15.09
C GLU A 455 -4.97 32.09 -14.06
N LYS A 456 -4.40 31.99 -12.84
CA LYS A 456 -4.70 32.92 -11.75
C LYS A 456 -4.28 34.36 -12.08
N ALA A 457 -3.13 34.55 -12.71
CA ALA A 457 -2.64 35.89 -13.11
C ALA A 457 -3.57 36.53 -14.14
N ASN A 458 -4.06 35.76 -15.14
CA ASN A 458 -5.05 36.24 -16.10
C ASN A 458 -6.37 36.63 -15.42
N ASP A 459 -6.89 35.78 -14.52
CA ASP A 459 -8.13 36.04 -13.80
C ASP A 459 -8.04 37.25 -12.86
N SER A 460 -6.85 37.53 -12.31
CA SER A 460 -6.60 38.62 -11.38
C SER A 460 -6.14 39.93 -12.09
N GLY A 461 -6.08 39.94 -13.42
CA GLY A 461 -5.74 41.12 -14.21
C GLY A 461 -4.24 41.51 -14.21
N HIS A 462 -3.35 40.49 -14.08
CA HIS A 462 -1.90 40.60 -14.11
C HIS A 462 -1.30 39.92 -15.37
N PRO A 463 -1.57 40.44 -16.58
CA PRO A 463 -1.12 39.80 -17.82
C PRO A 463 0.41 39.71 -17.96
N ASP A 464 1.14 40.65 -17.36
CA ASP A 464 2.61 40.68 -17.32
C ASP A 464 3.19 39.45 -16.62
N ILE A 465 2.57 38.99 -15.54
CA ILE A 465 2.95 37.78 -14.82
C ILE A 465 2.61 36.53 -15.68
N ALA A 466 1.43 36.51 -16.30
CA ALA A 466 1.02 35.43 -17.18
C ALA A 466 1.96 35.28 -18.38
N ASP A 467 2.29 36.38 -19.08
CA ASP A 467 3.18 36.39 -20.25
C ASP A 467 4.58 35.87 -19.89
N ARG A 468 5.09 36.23 -18.71
CA ARG A 468 6.37 35.78 -18.20
C ARG A 468 6.39 34.26 -18.00
N GLU A 469 5.37 33.72 -17.35
CA GLU A 469 5.28 32.27 -17.10
C GLU A 469 5.02 31.50 -18.40
N VAL A 470 4.30 32.05 -19.36
CA VAL A 470 4.15 31.48 -20.71
C VAL A 470 5.49 31.39 -21.41
N ALA A 471 6.32 32.45 -21.36
CA ALA A 471 7.65 32.42 -21.95
C ALA A 471 8.54 31.32 -21.36
N LYS A 472 8.53 31.12 -20.02
CA LYS A 472 9.27 30.07 -19.34
C LYS A 472 8.73 28.67 -19.73
N LEU A 473 7.40 28.50 -19.79
CA LEU A 473 6.77 27.26 -20.21
C LEU A 473 7.16 26.86 -21.63
N ARG A 474 7.15 27.82 -22.56
CA ARG A 474 7.59 27.62 -23.97
C ARG A 474 9.04 27.14 -24.03
N LEU A 475 9.94 27.74 -23.25
CA LEU A 475 11.34 27.27 -23.17
C LEU A 475 11.46 25.88 -22.62
N GLN A 476 10.69 25.52 -21.59
CA GLN A 476 10.69 24.19 -21.02
C GLN A 476 10.15 23.14 -22.02
N ILE A 477 9.09 23.46 -22.76
CA ILE A 477 8.53 22.60 -23.82
C ILE A 477 9.57 22.39 -24.96
N ALA A 478 10.28 23.46 -25.35
CA ALA A 478 11.33 23.36 -26.36
C ALA A 478 12.50 22.45 -25.92
N ALA A 479 12.78 22.39 -24.61
CA ALA A 479 13.85 21.57 -24.03
C ALA A 479 13.47 20.10 -23.80
N LEU A 480 12.23 19.68 -24.12
CA LEU A 480 11.82 18.28 -23.99
C LEU A 480 12.68 17.36 -24.87
N PRO A 481 13.04 16.15 -24.40
CA PRO A 481 13.93 15.23 -25.12
C PRO A 481 13.23 14.66 -26.36
N ARG A 482 13.45 15.28 -27.51
CA ARG A 482 12.78 14.98 -28.79
C ARG A 482 12.99 13.52 -29.27
N GLU A 483 14.02 12.85 -28.77
CA GLU A 483 14.30 11.42 -29.10
C GLU A 483 13.46 10.44 -28.28
N SER A 484 12.86 10.87 -27.18
CA SER A 484 11.95 10.04 -26.37
C SER A 484 10.75 9.60 -27.20
N VAL A 485 10.41 8.30 -27.06
CA VAL A 485 9.23 7.70 -27.74
C VAL A 485 7.95 8.42 -27.35
N VAL A 486 7.78 8.74 -26.06
CA VAL A 486 6.63 9.46 -25.54
C VAL A 486 6.47 10.84 -26.19
N ILE A 487 7.60 11.54 -26.44
CA ILE A 487 7.59 12.83 -27.12
C ILE A 487 7.28 12.68 -28.62
N LYS A 488 7.78 11.63 -29.26
CA LYS A 488 7.48 11.31 -30.67
C LYS A 488 5.99 10.92 -30.85
N GLU A 489 5.40 10.19 -29.92
CA GLU A 489 3.96 9.87 -29.93
C GLU A 489 3.09 11.13 -29.75
N ALA A 490 3.56 12.12 -28.96
CA ALA A 490 2.89 13.40 -28.76
C ALA A 490 3.17 14.45 -29.85
N ALA A 491 3.80 14.06 -30.99
CA ALA A 491 4.20 14.99 -32.03
C ALA A 491 3.04 15.88 -32.55
N THR A 492 1.82 15.32 -32.69
CA THR A 492 0.63 16.07 -33.10
C THR A 492 0.23 17.14 -32.09
N ALA A 493 0.28 16.79 -30.80
CA ALA A 493 -0.03 17.76 -29.72
C ALA A 493 1.04 18.87 -29.66
N LEU A 494 2.31 18.52 -29.83
CA LEU A 494 3.42 19.47 -29.85
C LEU A 494 3.40 20.37 -31.07
N ALA A 495 3.03 19.86 -32.26
CA ALA A 495 2.90 20.68 -33.48
C ALA A 495 1.84 21.78 -33.32
N ARG A 496 0.77 21.55 -32.56
CA ARG A 496 -0.23 22.58 -32.24
C ARG A 496 0.37 23.77 -31.46
N LEU A 497 1.43 23.53 -30.68
CA LEU A 497 2.12 24.58 -29.90
C LEU A 497 3.13 25.40 -30.71
N GLU A 498 3.46 24.99 -31.95
CA GLU A 498 4.32 25.73 -32.86
C GLU A 498 3.55 26.90 -33.53
N GLU A 499 2.22 26.87 -33.44
CA GLU A 499 1.40 28.00 -33.93
C GLU A 499 1.44 29.19 -32.97
N GLU A 500 1.96 30.31 -33.37
CA GLU A 500 2.00 31.54 -32.53
C GLU A 500 0.62 31.97 -32.02
N ASN A 501 -0.43 31.78 -32.81
CA ASN A 501 -1.81 32.04 -32.41
C ASN A 501 -2.27 31.23 -31.20
N PHE A 502 -1.65 30.08 -30.91
CA PHE A 502 -1.99 29.29 -29.72
C PHE A 502 -1.70 30.05 -28.43
N TRP A 503 -0.60 30.83 -28.41
CA TRP A 503 -0.08 31.50 -27.23
C TRP A 503 -0.62 32.93 -27.01
N ILE A 504 -1.24 33.56 -28.05
CA ILE A 504 -1.75 34.94 -27.97
C ILE A 504 -2.84 35.10 -26.91
N SER A 505 -3.65 34.08 -26.70
CA SER A 505 -4.68 34.06 -25.67
C SER A 505 -4.87 32.65 -25.14
N LEU A 506 -4.37 32.36 -23.94
CA LEU A 506 -4.56 31.08 -23.27
C LEU A 506 -5.95 31.01 -22.60
N THR A 507 -6.94 30.61 -23.40
CA THR A 507 -8.28 30.32 -22.90
C THR A 507 -8.27 29.12 -21.95
N HIS A 508 -9.30 28.96 -21.11
CA HIS A 508 -9.44 27.80 -20.23
C HIS A 508 -9.32 26.46 -21.00
N GLU A 509 -9.89 26.34 -22.20
CA GLU A 509 -9.75 25.15 -23.06
C GLU A 509 -8.30 24.88 -23.46
N ARG A 510 -7.51 25.91 -23.76
CA ARG A 510 -6.10 25.76 -24.10
C ARG A 510 -5.25 25.41 -22.88
N LEU A 511 -5.59 25.93 -21.71
CA LEU A 511 -4.93 25.55 -20.45
C LEU A 511 -5.24 24.10 -20.09
N GLU A 512 -6.47 23.64 -20.26
CA GLU A 512 -6.84 22.23 -20.06
C GLU A 512 -6.11 21.31 -21.06
N PHE A 513 -5.98 21.70 -22.31
CA PHE A 513 -5.17 20.99 -23.29
C PHE A 513 -3.69 20.89 -22.82
N LEU A 514 -3.10 21.97 -22.33
CA LEU A 514 -1.73 21.95 -21.79
C LEU A 514 -1.63 21.04 -20.55
N ARG A 515 -2.64 21.01 -19.69
CA ARG A 515 -2.69 20.13 -18.52
C ARG A 515 -2.85 18.66 -18.90
N ALA A 516 -3.71 18.34 -19.85
CA ALA A 516 -4.01 16.96 -20.24
C ALA A 516 -2.92 16.34 -21.13
N GLU A 517 -2.45 17.07 -22.15
CA GLU A 517 -1.59 16.51 -23.20
C GLU A 517 -0.11 16.85 -23.03
N ILE A 518 0.21 18.03 -22.52
CA ILE A 518 1.59 18.53 -22.50
C ILE A 518 2.27 18.34 -21.13
N LYS A 519 1.58 18.67 -20.03
CA LYS A 519 2.12 18.52 -18.68
C LYS A 519 2.65 17.10 -18.39
N PRO A 520 1.96 16.00 -18.79
CA PRO A 520 2.46 14.63 -18.57
C PRO A 520 3.79 14.32 -19.27
N LEU A 521 4.10 15.02 -20.37
CA LEU A 521 5.34 14.82 -21.12
C LEU A 521 6.59 15.16 -20.32
N PHE A 522 6.47 16.03 -19.31
CA PHE A 522 7.58 16.43 -18.44
C PHE A 522 8.07 15.32 -17.52
N ARG A 523 7.37 14.18 -17.44
CA ARG A 523 7.89 12.97 -16.78
C ARG A 523 9.16 12.41 -17.45
N THR A 524 9.41 12.76 -18.72
CA THR A 524 10.59 12.34 -19.47
C THR A 524 11.86 13.16 -19.16
N VAL A 525 11.73 14.26 -18.41
CA VAL A 525 12.87 15.11 -18.02
C VAL A 525 13.68 14.42 -16.93
N SER A 526 14.88 13.93 -17.28
CA SER A 526 15.75 13.16 -16.37
C SER A 526 17.06 13.86 -15.98
N ASN A 527 17.56 14.75 -16.81
CA ASN A 527 18.88 15.39 -16.64
C ASN A 527 18.82 16.78 -15.98
N ALA A 528 17.75 17.08 -15.26
CA ALA A 528 17.59 18.38 -14.60
C ALA A 528 18.24 18.39 -13.21
N ASP A 529 18.72 19.57 -12.78
CA ASP A 529 19.13 19.77 -11.38
C ASP A 529 17.90 19.88 -10.49
N PHE A 530 17.52 18.77 -9.88
CA PHE A 530 16.35 18.68 -9.01
C PHE A 530 16.42 19.59 -7.77
N LYS A 531 17.61 20.08 -7.38
CA LYS A 531 17.73 21.02 -6.26
C LYS A 531 17.32 22.42 -6.69
N VAL A 532 17.75 22.84 -7.90
CA VAL A 532 17.28 24.08 -8.51
C VAL A 532 15.76 24.04 -8.69
N MET A 533 15.24 22.96 -9.27
CA MET A 533 13.80 22.82 -9.51
C MET A 533 12.97 22.83 -8.22
N ARG A 534 13.49 22.30 -7.11
CA ARG A 534 12.79 22.39 -5.81
C ARG A 534 12.71 23.80 -5.31
N PHE A 535 13.80 24.53 -5.41
CA PHE A 535 13.87 25.93 -5.00
C PHE A 535 12.94 26.80 -5.86
N GLU A 536 12.93 26.59 -7.19
CA GLU A 536 12.01 27.22 -8.12
C GLU A 536 10.55 26.92 -7.80
N ARG A 537 10.22 25.64 -7.48
CA ARG A 537 8.88 25.24 -7.06
C ARG A 537 8.41 26.01 -5.83
N ASP A 538 9.24 26.12 -4.81
CA ASP A 538 8.88 26.78 -3.55
C ASP A 538 8.61 28.28 -3.79
N LEU A 539 9.39 28.93 -4.65
CA LEU A 539 9.15 30.32 -5.06
C LEU A 539 7.86 30.47 -5.91
N LEU A 540 7.56 29.51 -6.81
CA LEU A 540 6.32 29.51 -7.56
C LEU A 540 5.10 29.30 -6.63
N GLU A 541 5.18 28.38 -5.67
CA GLU A 541 4.13 28.16 -4.67
C GLU A 541 3.91 29.41 -3.80
N TYR A 542 5.00 30.11 -3.44
CA TYR A 542 4.91 31.40 -2.72
C TYR A 542 4.20 32.47 -3.53
N SER A 543 4.64 32.71 -4.78
CA SER A 543 4.04 33.69 -5.67
C SER A 543 2.55 33.37 -5.93
N LEU A 544 2.20 32.11 -6.14
CA LEU A 544 0.82 31.67 -6.31
C LEU A 544 -0.02 31.88 -5.04
N ALA A 545 0.54 31.64 -3.85
CA ALA A 545 -0.14 31.92 -2.57
C ALA A 545 -0.41 33.43 -2.39
N VAL A 546 0.52 34.28 -2.81
CA VAL A 546 0.35 35.75 -2.80
C VAL A 546 -0.77 36.16 -3.77
N LEU A 547 -0.76 35.64 -5.00
CA LEU A 547 -1.81 35.93 -6.00
C LEU A 547 -3.21 35.42 -5.55
N ASN A 548 -3.27 34.38 -4.75
CA ASN A 548 -4.49 33.84 -4.15
C ASN A 548 -4.91 34.56 -2.86
N GLU A 549 -4.17 35.58 -2.44
CA GLU A 549 -4.39 36.33 -1.19
C GLU A 549 -4.35 35.46 0.08
N ASN A 550 -3.73 34.26 0.01
CA ASN A 550 -3.61 33.34 1.13
C ASN A 550 -2.36 33.68 1.96
N LYS A 551 -2.51 34.62 2.89
CA LYS A 551 -1.41 35.13 3.70
C LYS A 551 -0.76 34.08 4.61
N GLU A 552 -1.53 33.18 5.19
CA GLU A 552 -1.02 32.12 6.08
C GLU A 552 -0.14 31.14 5.32
N GLN A 553 -0.60 30.68 4.15
CA GLN A 553 0.17 29.79 3.30
C GLN A 553 1.43 30.48 2.76
N ALA A 554 1.32 31.74 2.32
CA ALA A 554 2.46 32.51 1.84
C ALA A 554 3.53 32.67 2.92
N GLU A 555 3.14 32.97 4.17
CA GLU A 555 4.09 33.11 5.27
C GLU A 555 4.81 31.80 5.57
N THR A 556 4.09 30.68 5.64
CA THR A 556 4.67 29.34 5.88
C THR A 556 5.68 28.95 4.78
N ILE A 557 5.36 29.21 3.51
CA ILE A 557 6.26 28.89 2.40
C ILE A 557 7.49 29.78 2.44
N LYS A 558 7.31 31.10 2.71
CA LYS A 558 8.39 32.05 2.86
C LYS A 558 9.38 31.63 3.95
N GLU A 559 8.91 31.26 5.12
CA GLU A 559 9.76 30.74 6.21
C GLU A 559 10.62 29.58 5.73
N GLY A 560 10.03 28.62 5.00
CA GLY A 560 10.77 27.49 4.43
C GLY A 560 11.82 27.90 3.40
N ILE A 561 11.56 28.93 2.57
CA ILE A 561 12.52 29.45 1.60
C ILE A 561 13.66 30.18 2.32
N VAL A 562 13.33 31.02 3.32
CA VAL A 562 14.32 31.74 4.13
C VAL A 562 15.25 30.76 4.85
N GLU A 563 14.72 29.68 5.41
CA GLU A 563 15.52 28.61 6.02
C GLU A 563 16.44 27.93 4.99
N GLN A 564 15.94 27.67 3.77
CA GLN A 564 16.76 27.09 2.71
C GLN A 564 17.95 28.02 2.34
N ILE A 565 17.70 29.32 2.23
CA ILE A 565 18.72 30.33 1.91
C ILE A 565 19.70 30.44 3.08
N GLY A 566 19.20 30.40 4.33
CA GLY A 566 20.03 30.48 5.54
C GLY A 566 21.01 29.30 5.69
N GLY A 567 20.65 28.13 5.13
CA GLY A 567 21.50 26.93 5.11
C GLY A 567 22.63 26.94 4.07
N LEU A 568 22.83 28.04 3.34
CA LEU A 568 23.92 28.16 2.38
C LEU A 568 25.24 28.56 3.08
N PRO A 569 26.32 27.73 2.98
CA PRO A 569 27.56 27.96 3.69
C PRO A 569 28.40 29.11 3.05
N LEU A 570 28.47 30.25 3.72
CA LEU A 570 29.26 31.41 3.27
C LEU A 570 30.78 31.13 3.25
N SER A 571 31.23 29.98 3.79
CA SER A 571 32.61 29.52 3.68
C SER A 571 33.00 29.09 2.27
N VAL A 572 32.01 28.71 1.43
CA VAL A 572 32.23 28.34 0.03
C VAL A 572 32.31 29.56 -0.85
N SER A 573 33.37 29.72 -1.64
CA SER A 573 33.67 30.93 -2.43
C SER A 573 32.56 31.32 -3.41
N PHE A 574 31.94 30.36 -4.06
CA PHE A 574 30.80 30.61 -4.96
C PHE A 574 29.54 31.09 -4.21
N VAL A 575 29.28 30.58 -3.00
CA VAL A 575 28.17 31.03 -2.15
C VAL A 575 28.47 32.45 -1.63
N LYS A 576 29.70 32.74 -1.25
CA LYS A 576 30.12 34.04 -0.75
C LYS A 576 29.95 35.16 -1.80
N GLN A 577 30.04 34.86 -3.09
CA GLN A 577 29.80 35.85 -4.14
C GLN A 577 28.34 36.37 -4.10
N GLU A 578 27.39 35.56 -3.62
CA GLU A 578 25.99 35.94 -3.52
C GLU A 578 25.56 36.35 -2.09
N GLU A 579 26.52 36.62 -1.19
CA GLU A 579 26.26 36.96 0.22
C GLU A 579 25.28 38.17 0.36
N ALA A 580 25.36 39.15 -0.51
CA ALA A 580 24.48 40.34 -0.48
C ALA A 580 23.00 39.92 -0.70
N LEU A 581 22.73 39.08 -1.69
CA LEU A 581 21.37 38.57 -1.99
C LEU A 581 20.90 37.60 -0.90
N ILE A 582 21.78 36.69 -0.41
CA ILE A 582 21.49 35.77 0.67
C ILE A 582 21.04 36.53 1.93
N ARG A 583 21.78 37.57 2.35
CA ARG A 583 21.42 38.37 3.53
C ARG A 583 20.16 39.21 3.30
N ALA A 584 19.96 39.74 2.10
CA ALA A 584 18.76 40.50 1.75
C ALA A 584 17.51 39.58 1.81
N ALA A 585 17.57 38.42 1.22
CA ALA A 585 16.45 37.47 1.18
C ALA A 585 16.09 36.83 2.55
N GLN A 586 16.99 36.94 3.53
CA GLN A 586 16.68 36.55 4.92
C GLN A 586 15.90 37.63 5.68
N ALA A 587 15.87 38.87 5.19
CA ALA A 587 15.21 39.99 5.85
C ALA A 587 13.74 40.12 5.44
N ALA A 588 12.82 40.28 6.40
CA ALA A 588 11.38 40.42 6.13
C ALA A 588 11.05 41.57 5.17
N ILE A 589 11.82 42.68 5.21
CA ILE A 589 11.60 43.84 4.35
C ILE A 589 11.85 43.52 2.87
N TYR A 590 12.65 42.51 2.55
CA TYR A 590 12.89 42.08 1.17
C TYR A 590 11.61 41.52 0.56
N TRP A 591 10.94 40.65 1.24
CA TRP A 591 9.70 39.96 0.81
C TRP A 591 8.53 40.94 0.65
N ALA A 592 8.50 42.03 1.41
CA ALA A 592 7.47 43.05 1.28
C ALA A 592 7.61 43.89 -0.03
N LYS A 593 8.78 43.83 -0.69
CA LYS A 593 9.10 44.58 -1.91
C LYS A 593 9.43 43.68 -3.11
N ALA A 594 9.65 42.40 -2.85
CA ALA A 594 10.02 41.43 -3.89
C ALA A 594 8.87 41.26 -4.88
N ASP A 595 9.19 41.33 -6.13
CA ASP A 595 8.35 41.10 -7.29
C ASP A 595 8.81 39.85 -8.07
N GLU A 596 8.20 39.57 -9.20
CA GLU A 596 8.55 38.43 -10.03
C GLU A 596 9.97 38.47 -10.58
N ASP A 597 10.54 39.68 -10.79
CA ASP A 597 11.94 39.83 -11.19
C ASP A 597 12.89 39.40 -10.08
N ALA A 598 12.56 39.73 -8.83
CA ALA A 598 13.33 39.31 -7.67
C ALA A 598 13.27 37.78 -7.47
N PHE A 599 12.12 37.13 -7.72
CA PHE A 599 12.00 35.67 -7.63
C PHE A 599 12.82 34.98 -8.72
N ASP A 600 12.78 35.49 -9.95
CA ASP A 600 13.59 34.97 -11.04
C ASP A 600 15.09 35.14 -10.78
N ASP A 601 15.51 36.28 -10.25
CA ASP A 601 16.90 36.52 -9.85
C ASP A 601 17.35 35.52 -8.78
N MET A 602 16.51 35.26 -7.81
CA MET A 602 16.78 34.20 -6.79
C MET A 602 16.93 32.80 -7.42
N VAL A 603 16.06 32.40 -8.35
CA VAL A 603 16.17 31.10 -9.02
C VAL A 603 17.50 31.00 -9.78
N VAL A 604 17.85 32.00 -10.53
CA VAL A 604 19.06 32.03 -11.37
C VAL A 604 20.33 32.03 -10.53
N ARG A 605 20.38 32.87 -9.48
CA ARG A 605 21.60 33.09 -8.69
C ARG A 605 21.75 32.15 -7.52
N LEU A 606 20.68 31.88 -6.77
CA LEU A 606 20.73 31.02 -5.59
C LEU A 606 20.39 29.55 -5.91
N GLY A 607 19.57 29.28 -6.92
CA GLY A 607 19.18 27.92 -7.32
C GLY A 607 20.39 26.99 -7.52
N PRO A 608 21.39 27.33 -8.34
CA PRO A 608 22.60 26.50 -8.53
C PRO A 608 23.44 26.32 -7.26
N LEU A 609 23.27 27.19 -6.26
CA LEU A 609 23.97 27.13 -4.99
C LEU A 609 23.31 26.14 -4.01
N MET A 610 22.04 25.75 -4.22
CA MET A 610 21.31 24.80 -3.37
C MET A 610 21.99 23.45 -3.26
N LYS A 611 22.89 23.09 -4.19
CA LYS A 611 23.74 21.88 -4.09
C LYS A 611 24.75 21.94 -2.95
N PHE A 612 25.17 23.14 -2.54
CA PHE A 612 26.12 23.38 -1.45
C PHE A 612 25.42 23.56 -0.10
N ARG A 613 24.08 23.70 -0.10
CA ARG A 613 23.33 23.77 1.13
C ARG A 613 23.80 22.62 2.04
N GLU A 614 24.43 22.98 3.14
CA GLU A 614 24.62 22.07 4.23
C GLU A 614 23.20 21.58 4.56
N LYS A 615 22.97 20.29 4.39
CA LYS A 615 21.81 19.72 5.05
C LYS A 615 22.05 20.07 6.51
N ASN A 616 21.31 21.00 7.07
CA ASN A 616 20.89 20.87 8.43
C ASN A 616 20.28 19.48 8.50
N ASN A 617 21.06 18.51 8.89
CA ASN A 617 20.64 17.17 9.20
C ASN A 617 19.76 17.29 10.43
N GLY A 618 18.51 17.55 10.18
CA GLY A 618 17.52 17.83 11.22
C GLY A 618 17.63 19.29 11.71
N GLN A 619 16.51 19.94 11.87
CA GLN A 619 16.25 20.75 13.04
C GLN A 619 17.17 20.23 14.16
N ASP A 620 17.85 21.08 14.92
CA ASP A 620 18.63 20.66 16.07
C ASP A 620 17.79 19.66 16.88
N GLN A 621 18.04 18.37 16.63
CA GLN A 621 17.33 17.34 17.36
C GLN A 621 17.81 17.44 18.79
N THR A 622 16.94 17.85 19.67
CA THR A 622 17.24 17.93 21.08
C THR A 622 17.39 16.50 21.62
N HIS A 623 18.61 16.13 21.92
CA HIS A 623 18.91 14.84 22.54
C HIS A 623 18.75 14.93 24.05
N LEU A 624 17.87 14.10 24.61
CA LEU A 624 17.56 14.00 26.01
C LEU A 624 17.85 12.55 26.49
N ASP A 625 18.34 12.44 27.72
CA ASP A 625 18.53 11.15 28.40
C ASP A 625 17.76 11.19 29.73
N MET A 626 16.44 11.23 29.61
CA MET A 626 15.51 11.33 30.74
C MET A 626 14.79 10.01 30.95
N THR A 627 14.53 9.70 32.21
CA THR A 627 13.77 8.50 32.57
C THR A 627 12.32 8.66 32.12
N ASP A 628 11.87 7.74 31.25
CA ASP A 628 10.49 7.63 30.85
C ASP A 628 9.85 6.43 31.57
N GLU A 629 8.52 6.42 31.64
CA GLU A 629 7.74 5.40 32.33
C GLU A 629 6.72 4.80 31.39
N LEU A 630 6.40 3.52 31.59
CA LEU A 630 5.29 2.88 30.90
C LEU A 630 3.98 3.56 31.35
N HIS A 631 3.23 4.10 30.39
CA HIS A 631 1.92 4.73 30.66
C HIS A 631 0.78 3.74 30.44
N LYS A 632 0.83 3.00 29.33
CA LYS A 632 -0.24 2.09 28.93
C LYS A 632 0.31 0.84 28.25
N LYS A 633 -0.26 -0.31 28.64
CA LYS A 633 -0.06 -1.60 28.00
C LYS A 633 -1.40 -2.30 27.91
N GLU A 634 -1.85 -2.59 26.69
CA GLU A 634 -3.14 -3.23 26.44
C GLU A 634 -3.12 -4.07 25.15
N TRP A 635 -3.94 -5.10 25.13
CA TRP A 635 -4.23 -5.84 23.93
C TRP A 635 -5.15 -5.03 23.01
N VAL A 636 -4.79 -4.96 21.72
CA VAL A 636 -5.60 -4.29 20.71
C VAL A 636 -6.43 -5.32 19.97
N GLU A 637 -7.72 -5.11 19.96
CA GLU A 637 -8.66 -5.90 19.17
C GLU A 637 -8.53 -5.51 17.68
N PHE A 638 -7.74 -6.29 16.93
CA PHE A 638 -7.53 -6.06 15.51
C PHE A 638 -7.23 -7.38 14.79
N GLY A 639 -7.82 -7.54 13.61
CA GLY A 639 -7.60 -8.68 12.73
C GLY A 639 -8.73 -9.71 12.73
N PRO A 640 -8.71 -10.61 11.72
CA PRO A 640 -9.85 -11.49 11.40
C PRO A 640 -10.24 -12.46 12.51
N GLN A 641 -9.29 -12.98 13.27
CA GLN A 641 -9.60 -13.93 14.35
C GLN A 641 -10.09 -13.24 15.61
N HIS A 642 -9.75 -11.99 15.82
CA HIS A 642 -10.21 -11.28 17.02
C HIS A 642 -11.71 -11.00 16.91
N GLU A 643 -12.18 -10.55 15.76
CA GLU A 643 -13.62 -10.39 15.53
C GLU A 643 -14.33 -11.74 15.61
N ALA A 644 -13.79 -12.78 15.00
CA ALA A 644 -14.35 -14.13 15.06
C ALA A 644 -14.31 -14.72 16.50
N VAL A 645 -13.22 -14.53 17.24
CA VAL A 645 -13.09 -15.02 18.62
C VAL A 645 -13.96 -14.20 19.57
N SER A 646 -14.05 -12.88 19.37
CA SER A 646 -14.95 -12.00 20.14
C SER A 646 -16.41 -12.37 19.91
N ILE A 647 -16.81 -12.55 18.66
CA ILE A 647 -18.15 -13.01 18.26
C ILE A 647 -18.45 -14.41 18.83
N THR A 648 -17.51 -15.36 18.71
CA THR A 648 -17.69 -16.72 19.22
C THR A 648 -17.78 -16.73 20.74
N ARG A 649 -16.90 -16.02 21.46
CA ARG A 649 -16.96 -15.91 22.93
C ARG A 649 -18.25 -15.22 23.41
N TYR A 650 -18.65 -14.16 22.71
CA TYR A 650 -19.90 -13.48 23.00
C TYR A 650 -21.09 -14.43 22.78
N ARG A 651 -21.09 -15.17 21.68
CA ARG A 651 -22.10 -16.16 21.40
C ARG A 651 -22.16 -17.25 22.47
N GLU A 652 -21.02 -17.86 22.83
CA GLU A 652 -20.91 -18.85 23.90
C GLU A 652 -21.37 -18.30 25.25
N MET A 653 -21.02 -17.06 25.56
CA MET A 653 -21.47 -16.38 26.79
C MET A 653 -22.99 -16.20 26.81
N VAL A 654 -23.58 -15.72 25.70
CA VAL A 654 -25.04 -15.53 25.61
C VAL A 654 -25.76 -16.88 25.65
N GLU A 655 -25.27 -17.89 24.93
CA GLU A 655 -25.85 -19.24 24.93
C GLU A 655 -25.79 -19.87 26.33
N SER A 656 -24.67 -19.75 27.04
CA SER A 656 -24.51 -20.25 28.42
C SER A 656 -25.44 -19.54 29.39
N LEU A 657 -25.53 -18.20 29.28
CA LEU A 657 -26.40 -17.38 30.12
C LEU A 657 -27.90 -17.71 29.90
N ILE A 658 -28.32 -17.82 28.65
CA ILE A 658 -29.71 -18.20 28.33
C ILE A 658 -30.02 -19.61 28.82
N ALA A 659 -29.08 -20.54 28.75
CA ALA A 659 -29.25 -21.89 29.29
C ALA A 659 -29.42 -21.85 30.82
N GLU A 660 -28.60 -21.10 31.55
CA GLU A 660 -28.66 -20.92 33.01
C GLU A 660 -29.98 -20.24 33.42
N LEU A 661 -30.33 -19.15 32.78
CA LEU A 661 -31.59 -18.42 33.09
C LEU A 661 -32.84 -19.25 32.76
N THR A 662 -32.74 -20.19 31.81
CA THR A 662 -33.86 -21.07 31.45
C THR A 662 -34.28 -21.97 32.60
N GLU A 663 -33.40 -22.31 33.56
CA GLU A 663 -33.74 -23.09 34.76
C GLU A 663 -34.65 -22.35 35.72
N HIS A 664 -34.61 -21.04 35.72
CA HIS A 664 -35.29 -20.21 36.74
C HIS A 664 -36.30 -19.21 36.16
N ASN A 665 -36.32 -18.95 34.86
CA ASN A 665 -37.21 -17.97 34.23
C ASN A 665 -38.40 -18.66 33.52
N PRO A 666 -39.66 -18.38 33.95
CA PRO A 666 -40.87 -19.03 33.40
C PRO A 666 -41.09 -18.74 31.92
N ALA A 667 -40.73 -17.54 31.44
CA ALA A 667 -40.89 -17.19 30.02
C ALA A 667 -39.92 -18.00 29.12
N LEU A 668 -38.68 -18.17 29.58
CA LEU A 668 -37.70 -19.02 28.86
C LEU A 668 -38.08 -20.50 28.88
N GLN A 669 -38.67 -20.97 30.00
CA GLN A 669 -39.21 -22.35 30.08
C GLN A 669 -40.36 -22.60 29.11
N LYS A 670 -41.32 -21.65 29.01
CA LYS A 670 -42.41 -21.69 28.00
C LYS A 670 -41.84 -21.78 26.58
N ILE A 671 -40.86 -20.91 26.28
CA ILE A 671 -40.19 -20.92 24.97
C ILE A 671 -39.53 -22.30 24.72
N LYS A 672 -38.78 -22.82 25.69
CA LYS A 672 -38.11 -24.11 25.58
C LYS A 672 -39.09 -25.29 25.34
N ASN A 673 -40.29 -25.20 25.94
CA ASN A 673 -41.35 -26.20 25.75
C ASN A 673 -42.14 -25.99 24.46
N GLY A 674 -41.81 -25.01 23.61
CA GLY A 674 -42.53 -24.72 22.38
C GLY A 674 -43.88 -24.04 22.59
N GLU A 675 -44.14 -23.49 23.79
CA GLU A 675 -45.38 -22.80 24.13
C GLU A 675 -45.36 -21.36 23.56
N ALA A 676 -46.55 -20.84 23.26
CA ALA A 676 -46.68 -19.46 22.79
C ALA A 676 -46.38 -18.46 23.92
N VAL A 677 -45.54 -17.51 23.63
CA VAL A 677 -45.20 -16.37 24.52
C VAL A 677 -45.79 -15.12 23.93
N SER A 678 -46.49 -14.35 24.77
CA SER A 678 -47.11 -13.09 24.35
C SER A 678 -46.04 -12.03 24.05
N ALA A 679 -46.40 -10.99 23.26
CA ALA A 679 -45.48 -9.89 22.95
C ALA A 679 -45.07 -9.11 24.25
N GLU A 680 -45.95 -9.06 25.25
CA GLU A 680 -45.68 -8.45 26.52
C GLU A 680 -44.66 -9.27 27.35
N GLU A 681 -44.78 -10.59 27.37
CA GLU A 681 -43.84 -11.50 28.03
C GLU A 681 -42.45 -11.48 27.32
N ALA A 682 -42.45 -11.38 26.03
CA ALA A 682 -41.22 -11.30 25.22
C ALA A 682 -40.46 -9.97 25.44
N ASN A 683 -41.20 -8.85 25.52
CA ASN A 683 -40.63 -7.54 25.84
C ASN A 683 -40.13 -7.46 27.29
N ALA A 684 -40.90 -7.97 28.25
CA ALA A 684 -40.47 -8.04 29.64
C ALA A 684 -39.19 -8.90 29.83
N LEU A 685 -39.09 -10.01 29.08
CA LEU A 685 -37.87 -10.83 29.06
C LEU A 685 -36.68 -10.07 28.44
N ALA A 686 -36.88 -9.31 27.36
CA ALA A 686 -35.85 -8.49 26.76
C ALA A 686 -35.37 -7.35 27.65
N GLU A 687 -36.31 -6.68 28.35
CA GLU A 687 -36.01 -5.65 29.34
C GLU A 687 -35.25 -6.22 30.54
N LEU A 688 -35.68 -7.32 31.09
CA LEU A 688 -35.01 -7.99 32.22
C LEU A 688 -33.59 -8.41 31.88
N LEU A 689 -33.38 -9.01 30.69
CA LEU A 689 -32.05 -9.39 30.20
C LEU A 689 -31.18 -8.17 29.94
N HIS A 690 -31.77 -7.07 29.48
CA HIS A 690 -31.02 -5.83 29.26
C HIS A 690 -30.66 -5.10 30.57
N GLU A 691 -31.51 -5.12 31.58
CA GLU A 691 -31.22 -4.55 32.93
C GLU A 691 -30.10 -5.31 33.63
N GLU A 692 -30.15 -6.65 33.64
CA GLU A 692 -29.14 -7.49 34.28
C GLU A 692 -27.86 -7.64 33.44
N HIS A 693 -27.99 -7.64 32.11
CA HIS A 693 -26.91 -7.84 31.15
C HIS A 693 -26.99 -6.80 30.02
N PRO A 694 -26.59 -5.52 30.25
CA PRO A 694 -26.73 -4.40 29.29
C PRO A 694 -26.06 -4.64 27.93
N HIS A 695 -25.12 -5.58 27.87
CA HIS A 695 -24.43 -5.98 26.67
C HIS A 695 -25.23 -6.95 25.77
N ILE A 696 -26.38 -7.50 26.23
CA ILE A 696 -27.26 -8.33 25.42
C ILE A 696 -28.34 -7.48 24.78
N THR A 697 -28.10 -7.03 23.56
CA THR A 697 -29.03 -6.22 22.78
C THR A 697 -29.43 -6.91 21.49
N GLU A 698 -30.65 -6.64 20.98
CA GLU A 698 -31.10 -7.17 19.68
C GLU A 698 -30.12 -6.80 18.56
N ALA A 699 -29.60 -5.56 18.57
CA ALA A 699 -28.65 -5.10 17.57
C ALA A 699 -27.35 -5.93 17.56
N LEU A 700 -26.80 -6.26 18.74
CA LEU A 700 -25.59 -7.06 18.86
C LEU A 700 -25.83 -8.52 18.48
N LEU A 701 -27.00 -9.08 18.86
CA LEU A 701 -27.41 -10.42 18.45
C LEU A 701 -27.60 -10.51 16.91
N GLN A 702 -28.18 -9.47 16.30
CA GLN A 702 -28.29 -9.37 14.84
C GLN A 702 -26.92 -9.41 14.15
N GLN A 703 -25.93 -8.76 14.72
CA GLN A 703 -24.55 -8.77 14.21
C GLN A 703 -23.92 -10.17 14.38
N VAL A 704 -24.02 -10.75 15.59
CA VAL A 704 -23.38 -12.03 15.93
C VAL A 704 -23.94 -13.21 15.13
N TYR A 705 -25.25 -13.24 14.95
CA TYR A 705 -25.92 -14.28 14.16
C TYR A 705 -26.10 -13.89 12.69
N GLN A 706 -25.50 -12.77 12.27
CA GLN A 706 -25.53 -12.24 10.89
C GLN A 706 -26.96 -12.20 10.31
N ASN A 707 -27.92 -11.83 11.13
CA ASN A 707 -29.32 -11.74 10.74
C ASN A 707 -29.96 -10.44 11.27
N ARG A 708 -29.96 -9.39 10.44
CA ARG A 708 -30.45 -8.05 10.82
C ARG A 708 -31.98 -7.93 10.86
N LYS A 709 -32.71 -8.96 10.40
CA LYS A 709 -34.16 -8.95 10.37
C LYS A 709 -34.79 -9.71 11.52
N ALA A 710 -34.01 -10.59 12.18
CA ALA A 710 -34.51 -11.38 13.30
C ALA A 710 -34.80 -10.50 14.51
N ARG A 711 -35.92 -10.76 15.18
CA ARG A 711 -36.30 -10.14 16.44
C ARG A 711 -35.64 -10.88 17.62
N PHE A 712 -35.51 -10.19 18.74
CA PHE A 712 -34.91 -10.73 19.96
C PHE A 712 -35.40 -12.14 20.30
N ILE A 713 -36.71 -12.34 20.27
CA ILE A 713 -37.35 -13.63 20.57
C ILE A 713 -36.93 -14.76 19.62
N GLN A 714 -36.62 -14.47 18.37
CA GLN A 714 -36.18 -15.46 17.39
C GLN A 714 -34.75 -15.93 17.68
N PHE A 715 -33.88 -15.03 18.19
CA PHE A 715 -32.55 -15.42 18.68
C PHE A 715 -32.66 -16.36 19.86
N ILE A 716 -33.55 -16.06 20.84
CA ILE A 716 -33.78 -16.92 22.00
C ILE A 716 -34.28 -18.30 21.57
N ARG A 717 -35.22 -18.40 20.65
CA ARG A 717 -35.71 -19.67 20.09
C ARG A 717 -34.61 -20.45 19.40
N HIS A 718 -33.74 -19.77 18.68
CA HIS A 718 -32.59 -20.37 18.02
C HIS A 718 -31.60 -20.92 19.05
N ILE A 719 -31.26 -20.17 20.07
CA ILE A 719 -30.34 -20.57 21.16
C ILE A 719 -30.88 -21.81 21.89
N LEU A 720 -32.18 -21.85 22.14
CA LEU A 720 -32.84 -22.96 22.78
C LEU A 720 -33.09 -24.18 21.85
N GLY A 721 -32.64 -24.13 20.59
CA GLY A 721 -32.72 -25.21 19.63
C GLY A 721 -34.11 -25.46 19.02
N ILE A 722 -35.08 -24.52 19.20
CA ILE A 722 -36.48 -24.68 18.73
C ILE A 722 -36.62 -24.21 17.28
N GLU A 723 -35.84 -23.22 16.87
CA GLU A 723 -35.88 -22.63 15.53
C GLU A 723 -34.49 -22.55 14.95
N VAL A 724 -34.32 -22.84 13.66
CA VAL A 724 -33.03 -22.68 12.97
C VAL A 724 -32.98 -21.28 12.35
N LEU A 725 -32.20 -20.38 12.94
CA LEU A 725 -31.96 -19.05 12.43
C LEU A 725 -30.79 -19.12 11.41
N ARG A 726 -31.11 -18.95 10.13
CA ARG A 726 -30.06 -18.83 9.10
C ARG A 726 -29.59 -17.38 9.00
N SER A 727 -28.30 -17.17 8.78
CA SER A 727 -27.77 -15.83 8.48
C SER A 727 -28.44 -15.29 7.20
N PHE A 728 -28.52 -13.96 7.06
CA PHE A 728 -29.08 -13.37 5.84
C PHE A 728 -28.29 -13.76 4.57
N PRO A 729 -26.94 -13.76 4.56
CA PRO A 729 -26.17 -14.31 3.45
C PRO A 729 -26.50 -15.75 3.09
N ASP A 730 -26.70 -16.63 4.10
CA ASP A 730 -27.07 -18.04 3.87
C ASP A 730 -28.48 -18.17 3.29
N GLN A 731 -29.42 -17.35 3.74
CA GLN A 731 -30.79 -17.31 3.19
C GLN A 731 -30.78 -16.88 1.73
N VAL A 732 -30.05 -15.81 1.41
CA VAL A 732 -29.88 -15.33 0.03
C VAL A 732 -29.20 -16.40 -0.82
N SER A 733 -28.11 -17.00 -0.34
CA SER A 733 -27.39 -18.06 -1.06
C SER A 733 -28.29 -19.26 -1.35
N ALA A 734 -29.01 -19.76 -0.35
CA ALA A 734 -29.93 -20.89 -0.52
C ALA A 734 -31.07 -20.61 -1.51
N ALA A 735 -31.61 -19.38 -1.50
CA ALA A 735 -32.68 -18.99 -2.42
C ALA A 735 -32.17 -18.89 -3.86
N PHE A 736 -30.98 -18.33 -4.08
CA PHE A 736 -30.34 -18.29 -5.40
C PHE A 736 -29.91 -19.66 -5.89
N ASP A 737 -29.37 -20.53 -5.03
CA ASP A 737 -29.04 -21.91 -5.39
C ASP A 737 -30.28 -22.73 -5.78
N GLN A 738 -31.39 -22.51 -5.08
CA GLN A 738 -32.66 -23.14 -5.44
C GLN A 738 -33.18 -22.64 -6.78
N PHE A 739 -33.09 -21.34 -7.04
CA PHE A 739 -33.45 -20.73 -8.32
C PHE A 739 -32.62 -21.29 -9.47
N ILE A 740 -31.29 -21.32 -9.31
CA ILE A 740 -30.35 -21.86 -10.30
C ILE A 740 -30.61 -23.33 -10.59
N ARG A 741 -30.87 -24.15 -9.57
CA ARG A 741 -31.20 -25.57 -9.74
C ARG A 741 -32.52 -25.78 -10.49
N GLY A 742 -33.50 -24.87 -10.33
CA GLY A 742 -34.76 -24.90 -11.05
C GLY A 742 -34.64 -24.52 -12.54
N HIS A 743 -33.53 -23.85 -12.93
CA HIS A 743 -33.29 -23.32 -14.27
C HIS A 743 -32.04 -23.95 -14.90
N THR A 744 -32.16 -25.18 -15.40
CA THR A 744 -31.01 -25.98 -15.89
C THR A 744 -30.41 -25.49 -17.21
N THR A 745 -31.00 -24.51 -17.87
CA THR A 745 -30.59 -23.97 -19.20
C THR A 745 -29.91 -22.61 -19.11
N LEU A 746 -29.56 -22.14 -17.90
CA LEU A 746 -28.91 -20.86 -17.72
C LEU A 746 -27.52 -20.81 -18.38
N SER A 747 -27.30 -19.79 -19.19
CA SER A 747 -25.99 -19.50 -19.81
C SER A 747 -24.99 -18.97 -18.78
N SER A 748 -23.70 -19.03 -19.11
CA SER A 748 -22.61 -18.51 -18.24
C SER A 748 -22.84 -17.05 -17.87
N ARG A 749 -23.34 -16.21 -18.80
CA ARG A 749 -23.67 -14.81 -18.56
C ARG A 749 -24.82 -14.60 -17.58
N GLN A 750 -25.83 -15.48 -17.66
CA GLN A 750 -26.95 -15.47 -16.72
C GLN A 750 -26.53 -15.88 -15.31
N LEU A 751 -25.65 -16.89 -15.20
CA LEU A 751 -25.09 -17.32 -13.93
C LEU A 751 -24.19 -16.22 -13.30
N GLU A 752 -23.40 -15.52 -14.12
CA GLU A 752 -22.57 -14.40 -13.68
C GLU A 752 -23.44 -13.25 -13.15
N PHE A 753 -24.53 -12.93 -13.86
CA PHE A 753 -25.48 -11.91 -13.42
C PHE A 753 -26.17 -12.29 -12.11
N LEU A 754 -26.63 -13.53 -11.95
CA LEU A 754 -27.24 -14.00 -10.72
C LEU A 754 -26.27 -14.00 -9.54
N ASN A 755 -25.00 -14.35 -9.77
CA ASN A 755 -23.98 -14.26 -8.73
C ASN A 755 -23.69 -12.81 -8.32
N LEU A 756 -23.61 -11.89 -9.26
CA LEU A 756 -23.46 -10.46 -8.99
C LEU A 756 -24.68 -9.93 -8.21
N LEU A 757 -25.89 -10.31 -8.62
CA LEU A 757 -27.15 -9.92 -7.94
C LEU A 757 -27.22 -10.50 -6.52
N LYS A 758 -26.79 -11.73 -6.32
CA LYS A 758 -26.69 -12.35 -5.00
C LYS A 758 -25.81 -11.52 -4.07
N ASN A 759 -24.60 -11.18 -4.52
CA ASN A 759 -23.65 -10.40 -3.73
C ASN A 759 -24.16 -8.98 -3.46
N PHE A 760 -24.79 -8.35 -4.45
CA PHE A 760 -25.40 -7.03 -4.30
C PHE A 760 -26.51 -7.01 -3.23
N ILE A 761 -27.36 -8.08 -3.19
CA ILE A 761 -28.41 -8.21 -2.17
C ILE A 761 -27.81 -8.42 -0.78
N VAL A 762 -26.76 -9.25 -0.66
CA VAL A 762 -26.08 -9.49 0.61
C VAL A 762 -25.50 -8.19 1.17
N GLU A 763 -24.96 -7.33 0.29
CA GLU A 763 -24.31 -6.08 0.69
C GLU A 763 -25.34 -4.95 0.97
N ARG A 764 -26.37 -4.80 0.12
CA ARG A 764 -27.31 -3.65 0.18
C ARG A 764 -28.67 -3.96 0.76
N GLU A 765 -28.99 -5.24 0.99
CA GLU A 765 -30.25 -5.73 1.57
C GLU A 765 -31.52 -5.41 0.73
N LYS A 766 -31.45 -4.48 -0.22
CA LYS A 766 -32.54 -4.08 -1.10
C LYS A 766 -32.05 -3.92 -2.53
N VAL A 767 -32.86 -4.38 -3.46
CA VAL A 767 -32.66 -4.18 -4.90
C VAL A 767 -33.91 -3.55 -5.49
N GLU A 768 -33.77 -2.43 -6.16
CA GLU A 768 -34.84 -1.81 -6.93
C GLU A 768 -34.73 -2.17 -8.41
N LYS A 769 -35.84 -2.15 -9.14
CA LYS A 769 -35.84 -2.43 -10.59
C LYS A 769 -34.86 -1.56 -11.38
N ARG A 770 -34.63 -0.33 -10.93
CA ARG A 770 -33.70 0.61 -11.55
C ARG A 770 -32.21 0.20 -11.34
N ASP A 771 -31.89 -0.50 -10.27
CA ASP A 771 -30.53 -0.94 -10.00
C ASP A 771 -30.10 -1.98 -11.04
N LEU A 772 -30.98 -2.89 -11.41
CA LEU A 772 -30.71 -3.99 -12.34
C LEU A 772 -30.41 -3.56 -13.79
N ILE A 773 -30.63 -2.29 -14.13
CA ILE A 773 -30.33 -1.70 -15.44
C ILE A 773 -29.20 -0.68 -15.39
N ASN A 774 -28.56 -0.50 -14.21
CA ASN A 774 -27.44 0.40 -13.95
C ASN A 774 -26.21 -0.38 -13.48
N THR A 775 -25.12 0.32 -13.24
CA THR A 775 -23.90 -0.24 -12.64
C THR A 775 -24.24 -0.78 -11.22
N PRO A 776 -23.77 -2.02 -10.86
CA PRO A 776 -22.75 -2.81 -11.56
C PRO A 776 -23.27 -3.74 -12.68
N PHE A 777 -24.57 -3.91 -12.87
CA PHE A 777 -25.14 -4.90 -13.77
C PHE A 777 -24.90 -4.61 -15.25
N THR A 778 -24.70 -3.34 -15.61
CA THR A 778 -24.34 -2.92 -16.98
C THR A 778 -22.96 -3.38 -17.42
N VAL A 779 -22.11 -3.84 -16.51
CA VAL A 779 -20.81 -4.45 -16.83
C VAL A 779 -20.99 -5.79 -17.57
N ILE A 780 -22.00 -6.57 -17.20
CA ILE A 780 -22.30 -7.86 -17.84
C ILE A 780 -22.99 -7.64 -19.20
N HIS A 781 -23.90 -6.68 -19.28
CA HIS A 781 -24.55 -6.29 -20.53
C HIS A 781 -25.01 -4.82 -20.49
N PRO A 782 -24.80 -4.02 -21.54
CA PRO A 782 -25.14 -2.58 -21.54
C PRO A 782 -26.60 -2.25 -21.20
N GLN A 783 -27.52 -3.18 -21.41
CA GLN A 783 -28.94 -3.06 -21.04
C GLN A 783 -29.27 -3.68 -19.67
N GLY A 784 -28.25 -4.01 -18.86
CA GLY A 784 -28.41 -4.68 -17.59
C GLY A 784 -29.17 -5.99 -17.70
N ILE A 785 -30.09 -6.25 -16.77
CA ILE A 785 -30.93 -7.48 -16.75
C ILE A 785 -31.69 -7.74 -18.06
N ARG A 786 -32.13 -6.66 -18.75
CA ARG A 786 -32.90 -6.79 -19.99
C ARG A 786 -32.12 -7.37 -21.16
N GLY A 787 -30.83 -7.29 -21.15
CA GLY A 787 -29.95 -7.86 -22.17
C GLY A 787 -29.49 -9.29 -21.89
N VAL A 788 -29.78 -9.80 -20.68
CA VAL A 788 -29.31 -11.12 -20.20
C VAL A 788 -30.48 -12.12 -20.05
N PHE A 789 -31.67 -11.64 -19.65
CA PHE A 789 -32.82 -12.47 -19.34
C PHE A 789 -34.04 -12.10 -20.20
N SER A 790 -34.89 -13.09 -20.46
CA SER A 790 -36.21 -12.87 -21.06
C SER A 790 -37.17 -12.17 -20.10
N PRO A 791 -38.26 -11.53 -20.60
CA PRO A 791 -39.21 -10.85 -19.73
C PRO A 791 -39.84 -11.72 -18.64
N SER A 792 -40.06 -13.02 -18.90
CA SER A 792 -40.58 -13.98 -17.92
C SER A 792 -39.56 -14.29 -16.83
N GLU A 793 -38.30 -14.53 -17.21
CA GLU A 793 -37.22 -14.77 -16.26
C GLU A 793 -36.92 -13.53 -15.37
N ILE A 794 -37.01 -12.32 -15.94
CA ILE A 794 -36.92 -11.07 -15.19
C ILE A 794 -37.99 -10.98 -14.11
N GLU A 795 -39.23 -11.36 -14.42
CA GLU A 795 -40.31 -11.33 -13.44
C GLU A 795 -40.10 -12.32 -12.30
N GLU A 796 -39.60 -13.51 -12.60
CA GLU A 796 -39.23 -14.52 -11.59
C GLU A 796 -38.06 -14.04 -10.71
N ILE A 797 -37.04 -13.42 -11.29
CA ILE A 797 -35.92 -12.84 -10.55
C ILE A 797 -36.40 -11.71 -9.63
N LEU A 798 -37.31 -10.84 -10.11
CA LEU A 798 -37.90 -9.78 -9.29
C LEU A 798 -38.75 -10.32 -8.14
N GLN A 799 -39.47 -11.43 -8.36
CA GLN A 799 -40.21 -12.11 -7.28
C GLN A 799 -39.27 -12.73 -6.27
N LEU A 800 -38.15 -13.34 -6.72
CA LEU A 800 -37.11 -13.87 -5.83
C LEU A 800 -36.52 -12.75 -4.96
N THR A 801 -36.15 -11.62 -5.57
CA THR A 801 -35.57 -10.48 -4.83
C THR A 801 -36.57 -9.84 -3.86
N ALA A 802 -37.84 -9.76 -4.24
CA ALA A 802 -38.92 -9.26 -3.38
C ALA A 802 -39.17 -10.16 -2.15
N LYS A 803 -39.06 -11.48 -2.30
CA LYS A 803 -39.16 -12.42 -1.18
C LYS A 803 -37.98 -12.28 -0.19
N LEU A 804 -36.79 -11.98 -0.68
CA LEU A 804 -35.60 -11.78 0.15
C LEU A 804 -35.62 -10.40 0.81
N ALA A 805 -36.30 -9.41 0.23
CA ALA A 805 -36.44 -8.08 0.79
C ALA A 805 -37.56 -7.97 1.85
N ALA A 806 -38.53 -8.87 1.82
CA ALA A 806 -39.63 -8.97 2.78
C ALA A 806 -39.18 -9.63 4.07
#